data_914d464ffac2805e781f76b4b62f07e1
#
_entry.id   914d464ffac2805e781f76b4b62f07e1
#
_cell.length_a   1.000
_cell.length_b   1.000
_cell.length_c   1.000
_cell.angle_alpha   90.00
_cell.angle_beta   90.00
_cell.angle_gamma   90.00
#
_symmetry.space_group_name_H-M   'P 1'
#
loop_
_entity.id
_entity.type
_entity.pdbx_description
1 polymer ?
#
loop_
_entity_poly.entity_id
_entity_poly.type
_entity_poly.pdbx_seq_one_letter_code
_entity_poly.pdbx_strand_id
1 'polypeptide(L)'
;MNVFDRYAPFIQDFIYQNSWESLRAVQVAAGDAVFNTDCNVLLCASTASGKTEAAFFPILTLFTEDMPSSVGAIYIGPLKALINDQFMRLNDLCREADIPVWHWHGDVSQSHKNKLLKNPSGILQITPESLEALLLHKHSYVARLFGDLRFIVIDEVHSLMRGDRGGQTLCLIERLMRLSGSKPRIIGLSATVGDPESAGRLLSECSGRRTVIPKIEAGGVKWRLSMEHFYIDGDGGYEKEHEGEALPELDIATDKAPRNADPGMGYIFEHTRGKKCLVFVNSREECEAVTTTLRRYCEERNEPDRFLIHHGNLSAAYRETAEAVMKDEQQFKTTVTTATLELGIDIGRLERAFQIDAPFTVSSFLQRMGRTGRRGLPPEMWFVMREEQPEARAMLPATVPWTLLQGIALVQLYTEERWVEPQRMDKYPYSLLYHQTMATLASCGEASPAALASKVLSLSTFKQVSQEDYRLLLRHLLSTDQIQRTDEGGLIVGLAGERQVNNFKFYAVFQENEEYTVRSHSQELGTIVMPPPPGEKIAIAGHVWIVEEVDHKRKLVYCDLVKGKVPAYFGQCPGDINTKVLERMRQVLIEDKGYPYLMKNAVARLSEARKTAHNSGLTERPLINLGGDMWCLFPWLGSYAFLAMERFLKLKCAKELGISALDPSRPYFIQFKMKAGEKEFFDVLANEAAKEFDPMELVYKGEVPLFEKYDEFLPDELVRKGFAYGVLDIDGMKSRIHTWTKNSD
;
A
#
# COMPACT_ATOMS: atom_id res chain seq x y z
N MET A 1 -19.96 -1.28 36.32
CA MET A 1 -19.29 -2.58 36.30
C MET A 1 -18.06 -2.42 35.43
N ASN A 2 -16.89 -2.80 35.90
CA ASN A 2 -15.65 -2.69 35.10
C ASN A 2 -15.78 -3.67 33.91
N VAL A 3 -15.24 -3.29 32.74
CA VAL A 3 -15.26 -4.14 31.51
C VAL A 3 -14.61 -5.51 31.79
N PHE A 4 -13.55 -5.54 32.59
CA PHE A 4 -12.89 -6.80 32.98
C PHE A 4 -13.84 -7.78 33.67
N ASP A 5 -14.68 -7.30 34.58
CA ASP A 5 -15.64 -8.14 35.33
C ASP A 5 -16.74 -8.73 34.43
N ARG A 6 -16.92 -8.19 33.24
CA ARG A 6 -17.90 -8.67 32.24
C ARG A 6 -17.34 -9.75 31.32
N TYR A 7 -16.01 -9.89 31.23
CA TYR A 7 -15.42 -10.92 30.38
C TYR A 7 -15.64 -12.31 30.96
N ALA A 8 -15.81 -13.28 30.08
CA ALA A 8 -15.92 -14.69 30.46
C ALA A 8 -14.73 -15.16 31.29
N PRO A 9 -14.90 -16.11 32.24
CA PRO A 9 -13.84 -16.54 33.16
C PRO A 9 -12.54 -16.97 32.45
N PHE A 10 -12.62 -17.73 31.37
CA PHE A 10 -11.42 -18.16 30.63
C PHE A 10 -10.62 -16.98 30.02
N ILE A 11 -11.27 -15.86 29.69
CA ILE A 11 -10.59 -14.65 29.22
C ILE A 11 -9.89 -13.96 30.38
N GLN A 12 -10.53 -13.90 31.55
CA GLN A 12 -9.91 -13.38 32.76
C GLN A 12 -8.69 -14.22 33.14
N ASP A 13 -8.81 -15.55 33.07
CA ASP A 13 -7.70 -16.48 33.32
C ASP A 13 -6.56 -16.30 32.29
N PHE A 14 -6.88 -16.13 31.03
CA PHE A 14 -5.89 -15.80 29.98
C PHE A 14 -5.13 -14.50 30.29
N ILE A 15 -5.81 -13.46 30.76
CA ILE A 15 -5.20 -12.18 31.14
C ILE A 15 -4.24 -12.39 32.32
N TYR A 16 -4.63 -13.17 33.35
CA TYR A 16 -3.79 -13.49 34.48
C TYR A 16 -2.58 -14.36 34.11
N GLN A 17 -2.78 -15.40 33.32
CA GLN A 17 -1.70 -16.29 32.85
C GLN A 17 -0.63 -15.55 32.05
N ASN A 18 -1.05 -14.53 31.26
CA ASN A 18 -0.13 -13.68 30.51
C ASN A 18 0.47 -12.53 31.35
N SER A 19 0.22 -12.51 32.66
CA SER A 19 0.75 -11.50 33.59
C SER A 19 0.42 -10.06 33.19
N TRP A 20 -0.80 -9.83 32.65
CA TRP A 20 -1.24 -8.47 32.32
C TRP A 20 -1.76 -7.79 33.62
N GLU A 21 -1.08 -6.74 34.03
CA GLU A 21 -1.44 -5.97 35.23
C GLU A 21 -2.76 -5.19 35.07
N SER A 22 -3.09 -4.80 33.84
CA SER A 22 -4.32 -4.07 33.49
C SER A 22 -4.71 -4.24 32.03
N LEU A 23 -5.99 -4.05 31.73
CA LEU A 23 -6.46 -3.92 30.34
C LEU A 23 -5.92 -2.64 29.71
N ARG A 24 -5.57 -2.73 28.44
CA ARG A 24 -5.19 -1.55 27.64
C ARG A 24 -6.42 -0.70 27.31
N ALA A 25 -6.23 0.61 27.14
CA ALA A 25 -7.33 1.54 26.84
C ALA A 25 -8.20 1.09 25.64
N VAL A 26 -7.58 0.52 24.58
CA VAL A 26 -8.31 -0.01 23.43
C VAL A 26 -9.20 -1.20 23.78
N GLN A 27 -8.78 -2.05 24.71
CA GLN A 27 -9.54 -3.24 25.15
C GLN A 27 -10.74 -2.84 26.01
N VAL A 28 -10.56 -1.85 26.88
CA VAL A 28 -11.66 -1.27 27.66
C VAL A 28 -12.67 -0.59 26.73
N ALA A 29 -12.21 0.26 25.81
CA ALA A 29 -13.06 0.99 24.88
C ALA A 29 -13.84 0.05 23.94
N ALA A 30 -13.21 -1.03 23.47
CA ALA A 30 -13.86 -2.05 22.66
C ALA A 30 -14.93 -2.83 23.44
N GLY A 31 -14.61 -3.28 24.67
CA GLY A 31 -15.56 -3.97 25.54
C GLY A 31 -16.77 -3.11 25.85
N ASP A 32 -16.56 -1.85 26.22
CA ASP A 32 -17.66 -0.91 26.46
C ASP A 32 -18.56 -0.72 25.23
N ALA A 33 -17.96 -0.51 24.06
CA ALA A 33 -18.70 -0.31 22.81
C ALA A 33 -19.49 -1.58 22.41
N VAL A 34 -18.89 -2.77 22.53
CA VAL A 34 -19.51 -4.03 22.12
C VAL A 34 -20.62 -4.43 23.07
N PHE A 35 -20.41 -4.31 24.38
CA PHE A 35 -21.40 -4.73 25.37
C PHE A 35 -22.56 -3.75 25.57
N ASN A 36 -22.35 -2.45 25.33
CA ASN A 36 -23.36 -1.42 25.66
C ASN A 36 -24.08 -0.86 24.42
N THR A 37 -23.71 -1.27 23.19
CA THR A 37 -24.36 -0.82 21.95
C THR A 37 -24.52 -1.97 20.97
N ASP A 38 -25.43 -1.81 20.00
CA ASP A 38 -25.57 -2.68 18.82
C ASP A 38 -24.87 -2.10 17.58
N CYS A 39 -24.11 -1.05 17.74
CA CYS A 39 -23.42 -0.36 16.64
C CYS A 39 -22.23 -1.17 16.11
N ASN A 40 -21.82 -0.88 14.87
CA ASN A 40 -20.48 -1.23 14.44
C ASN A 40 -19.45 -0.47 15.30
N VAL A 41 -18.23 -0.98 15.36
CA VAL A 41 -17.14 -0.36 16.13
C VAL A 41 -15.92 -0.20 15.23
N LEU A 42 -15.31 0.98 15.20
CA LEU A 42 -14.02 1.21 14.55
C LEU A 42 -12.97 1.55 15.61
N LEU A 43 -12.00 0.64 15.80
CA LEU A 43 -10.92 0.78 16.77
C LEU A 43 -9.67 1.34 16.09
N CYS A 44 -9.34 2.59 16.38
CA CYS A 44 -8.15 3.27 15.90
C CYS A 44 -7.10 3.32 17.02
N ALA A 45 -6.10 2.43 16.96
CA ALA A 45 -5.04 2.37 17.95
C ALA A 45 -3.73 1.90 17.31
N SER A 46 -2.58 2.33 17.84
CA SER A 46 -1.25 1.99 17.31
C SER A 46 -1.04 0.48 17.14
N THR A 47 -0.03 0.11 16.33
CA THR A 47 0.42 -1.28 16.22
C THR A 47 0.82 -1.81 17.62
N ALA A 48 0.67 -3.12 17.84
CA ALA A 48 0.96 -3.78 19.12
C ALA A 48 0.15 -3.27 20.34
N SER A 49 -0.95 -2.53 20.12
CA SER A 49 -1.83 -2.08 21.21
C SER A 49 -2.79 -3.15 21.73
N GLY A 50 -2.84 -4.35 21.12
CA GLY A 50 -3.78 -5.42 21.50
C GLY A 50 -5.17 -5.25 20.88
N LYS A 51 -5.25 -4.72 19.64
CA LYS A 51 -6.52 -4.53 18.91
C LYS A 51 -7.27 -5.84 18.64
N THR A 52 -6.55 -6.91 18.33
CA THR A 52 -7.16 -8.21 18.03
C THR A 52 -7.86 -8.74 19.29
N GLU A 53 -7.17 -8.75 20.43
CA GLU A 53 -7.75 -9.13 21.72
C GLU A 53 -8.91 -8.20 22.11
N ALA A 54 -8.77 -6.89 21.83
CA ALA A 54 -9.83 -5.92 22.09
C ALA A 54 -11.14 -6.24 21.32
N ALA A 55 -11.04 -6.73 20.09
CA ALA A 55 -12.22 -7.18 19.33
C ALA A 55 -12.75 -8.53 19.83
N PHE A 56 -11.87 -9.51 20.05
CA PHE A 56 -12.30 -10.87 20.31
C PHE A 56 -12.70 -11.14 21.77
N PHE A 57 -12.18 -10.46 22.78
CA PHE A 57 -12.58 -10.65 24.17
C PHE A 57 -14.10 -10.47 24.36
N PRO A 58 -14.71 -9.36 23.96
CA PRO A 58 -16.15 -9.22 24.08
C PRO A 58 -16.95 -10.18 23.17
N ILE A 59 -16.48 -10.47 21.95
CA ILE A 59 -17.14 -11.43 21.03
C ILE A 59 -17.19 -12.81 21.68
N LEU A 60 -16.06 -13.31 22.20
CA LEU A 60 -15.94 -14.61 22.82
C LEU A 60 -16.77 -14.70 24.10
N THR A 61 -16.83 -13.63 24.89
CA THR A 61 -17.71 -13.55 26.06
C THR A 61 -19.17 -13.75 25.65
N LEU A 62 -19.64 -13.05 24.61
CA LEU A 62 -21.01 -13.21 24.12
C LEU A 62 -21.26 -14.60 23.54
N PHE A 63 -20.26 -15.27 22.98
CA PHE A 63 -20.39 -16.64 22.48
C PHE A 63 -20.52 -17.66 23.62
N THR A 64 -19.91 -17.42 24.79
CA THR A 64 -20.10 -18.30 25.94
C THR A 64 -21.48 -18.14 26.60
N GLU A 65 -22.10 -16.96 26.47
CA GLU A 65 -23.47 -16.72 26.93
C GLU A 65 -24.50 -17.36 26.00
N ASP A 66 -24.28 -17.27 24.68
CA ASP A 66 -25.14 -17.80 23.63
C ASP A 66 -24.29 -18.26 22.42
N MET A 67 -24.03 -19.59 22.36
CA MET A 67 -23.15 -20.17 21.34
C MET A 67 -23.79 -20.11 19.94
N PRO A 68 -23.11 -19.53 18.94
CA PRO A 68 -23.62 -19.49 17.57
C PRO A 68 -23.84 -20.89 16.97
N SER A 69 -24.97 -21.08 16.27
CA SER A 69 -25.32 -22.34 15.61
C SER A 69 -24.57 -22.59 14.29
N SER A 70 -23.79 -21.62 13.82
CA SER A 70 -22.96 -21.69 12.62
C SER A 70 -21.61 -20.99 12.88
N VAL A 71 -20.86 -20.57 11.85
CA VAL A 71 -19.75 -19.64 12.02
C VAL A 71 -20.30 -18.33 12.58
N GLY A 72 -19.94 -18.02 13.82
CA GLY A 72 -20.45 -16.84 14.54
C GLY A 72 -19.67 -15.57 14.27
N ALA A 73 -18.39 -15.69 13.93
CA ALA A 73 -17.53 -14.53 13.58
C ALA A 73 -16.64 -14.84 12.38
N ILE A 74 -16.47 -13.84 11.50
CA ILE A 74 -15.47 -13.85 10.43
C ILE A 74 -14.42 -12.80 10.74
N TYR A 75 -13.14 -13.17 10.60
CA TYR A 75 -12.02 -12.26 10.62
C TYR A 75 -11.46 -12.13 9.20
N ILE A 76 -11.52 -10.92 8.64
CA ILE A 76 -11.02 -10.61 7.29
C ILE A 76 -9.66 -9.91 7.44
N GLY A 77 -8.60 -10.60 7.02
CA GLY A 77 -7.24 -10.07 7.06
C GLY A 77 -6.67 -9.85 5.65
N PRO A 78 -5.80 -8.84 5.46
CA PRO A 78 -5.27 -8.48 4.13
C PRO A 78 -4.27 -9.48 3.56
N LEU A 79 -3.62 -10.28 4.38
CA LEU A 79 -2.53 -11.18 3.98
C LEU A 79 -2.66 -12.56 4.61
N LYS A 80 -2.27 -13.60 3.86
CA LYS A 80 -2.22 -15.00 4.34
C LYS A 80 -1.32 -15.17 5.57
N ALA A 81 -0.16 -14.53 5.57
CA ALA A 81 0.80 -14.58 6.68
C ALA A 81 0.20 -14.01 7.97
N LEU A 82 -0.56 -12.90 7.87
CA LEU A 82 -1.27 -12.31 9.01
C LEU A 82 -2.34 -13.27 9.53
N ILE A 83 -3.09 -13.93 8.66
CA ILE A 83 -4.10 -14.91 9.05
C ILE A 83 -3.45 -16.08 9.79
N ASN A 84 -2.33 -16.61 9.30
CA ASN A 84 -1.63 -17.72 9.95
C ASN A 84 -1.11 -17.32 11.36
N ASP A 85 -0.57 -16.12 11.51
CA ASP A 85 -0.12 -15.60 12.80
C ASP A 85 -1.30 -15.42 13.78
N GLN A 86 -2.36 -14.79 13.34
CA GLN A 86 -3.56 -14.59 14.16
C GLN A 86 -4.29 -15.89 14.47
N PHE A 87 -4.23 -16.89 13.57
CA PHE A 87 -4.82 -18.20 13.79
C PHE A 87 -4.21 -18.87 15.02
N MET A 88 -2.90 -18.91 15.14
CA MET A 88 -2.24 -19.53 16.31
C MET A 88 -2.66 -18.84 17.60
N ARG A 89 -2.66 -17.51 17.61
CA ARG A 89 -3.02 -16.71 18.80
C ARG A 89 -4.47 -16.89 19.22
N LEU A 90 -5.41 -16.83 18.27
CA LEU A 90 -6.83 -17.03 18.57
C LEU A 90 -7.15 -18.47 18.94
N ASN A 91 -6.52 -19.43 18.30
CA ASN A 91 -6.69 -20.84 18.64
C ASN A 91 -6.25 -21.14 20.08
N ASP A 92 -5.13 -20.55 20.53
CA ASP A 92 -4.67 -20.70 21.92
C ASP A 92 -5.65 -20.04 22.91
N LEU A 93 -6.14 -18.85 22.61
CA LEU A 93 -7.15 -18.15 23.41
C LEU A 93 -8.49 -18.93 23.51
N CYS A 94 -8.93 -19.51 22.39
CA CYS A 94 -10.23 -20.18 22.31
C CYS A 94 -10.22 -21.63 22.83
N ARG A 95 -9.04 -22.21 23.12
CA ARG A 95 -8.89 -23.62 23.51
C ARG A 95 -9.67 -23.97 24.78
N GLU A 96 -9.63 -23.13 25.80
CA GLU A 96 -10.29 -23.38 27.08
C GLU A 96 -11.81 -23.28 26.98
N ALA A 97 -12.32 -22.52 26.03
CA ALA A 97 -13.77 -22.37 25.78
C ALA A 97 -14.34 -23.35 24.75
N ASP A 98 -13.50 -24.23 24.21
CA ASP A 98 -13.87 -25.18 23.13
C ASP A 98 -14.52 -24.51 21.91
N ILE A 99 -14.12 -23.27 21.60
CA ILE A 99 -14.58 -22.51 20.44
C ILE A 99 -13.64 -22.79 19.25
N PRO A 100 -14.11 -23.45 18.18
CA PRO A 100 -13.27 -23.76 17.04
C PRO A 100 -12.81 -22.51 16.29
N VAL A 101 -11.52 -22.47 15.93
CA VAL A 101 -10.95 -21.46 15.06
C VAL A 101 -10.54 -22.10 13.74
N TRP A 102 -10.98 -21.52 12.63
CA TRP A 102 -10.73 -21.98 11.28
C TRP A 102 -9.97 -20.92 10.49
N HIS A 103 -9.11 -21.34 9.58
CA HIS A 103 -8.52 -20.45 8.60
C HIS A 103 -8.78 -20.95 7.18
N TRP A 104 -8.95 -20.02 6.24
CA TRP A 104 -9.29 -20.32 4.86
C TRP A 104 -8.53 -19.40 3.90
N HIS A 105 -7.51 -19.95 3.26
CA HIS A 105 -6.75 -19.32 2.17
C HIS A 105 -6.22 -20.39 1.21
N GLY A 106 -5.51 -19.97 0.14
CA GLY A 106 -5.07 -20.89 -0.92
C GLY A 106 -4.28 -22.08 -0.41
N ASP A 107 -3.42 -21.89 0.59
CA ASP A 107 -2.47 -22.88 1.07
C ASP A 107 -3.08 -23.88 2.10
N VAL A 108 -4.32 -23.64 2.54
CA VAL A 108 -5.01 -24.52 3.49
C VAL A 108 -5.55 -25.77 2.78
N SER A 109 -5.30 -26.95 3.38
CA SER A 109 -5.72 -28.23 2.82
C SER A 109 -7.23 -28.35 2.58
N GLN A 110 -7.61 -29.02 1.51
CA GLN A 110 -9.02 -29.23 1.17
C GLN A 110 -9.77 -30.04 2.25
N SER A 111 -9.06 -30.94 2.95
CA SER A 111 -9.65 -31.72 4.05
C SER A 111 -10.07 -30.83 5.22
N HIS A 112 -9.28 -29.82 5.56
CA HIS A 112 -9.59 -28.84 6.60
C HIS A 112 -10.81 -27.99 6.21
N LYS A 113 -10.85 -27.50 4.97
CA LYS A 113 -11.99 -26.76 4.42
C LYS A 113 -13.28 -27.59 4.43
N ASN A 114 -13.19 -28.87 4.06
CA ASN A 114 -14.34 -29.77 4.06
C ASN A 114 -14.89 -30.08 5.47
N LYS A 115 -14.05 -30.08 6.50
CA LYS A 115 -14.50 -30.23 7.91
C LYS A 115 -15.37 -29.05 8.30
N LEU A 116 -14.98 -27.83 8.00
CA LEU A 116 -15.78 -26.63 8.27
C LEU A 116 -17.11 -26.66 7.49
N LEU A 117 -17.10 -27.04 6.21
CA LEU A 117 -18.33 -27.16 5.41
C LEU A 117 -19.32 -28.18 5.98
N LYS A 118 -18.82 -29.25 6.62
CA LYS A 118 -19.68 -30.27 7.26
C LYS A 118 -20.22 -29.81 8.59
N ASN A 119 -19.43 -29.19 9.43
CA ASN A 119 -19.80 -28.74 10.78
C ASN A 119 -19.42 -27.28 10.98
N PRO A 120 -20.22 -26.33 10.44
CA PRO A 120 -19.98 -24.91 10.60
C PRO A 120 -20.06 -24.48 12.07
N SER A 121 -19.00 -23.84 12.60
CA SER A 121 -18.96 -23.38 14.00
C SER A 121 -17.81 -22.40 14.23
N GLY A 122 -17.87 -21.65 15.31
CA GLY A 122 -16.78 -20.86 15.84
C GLY A 122 -16.39 -19.65 14.99
N ILE A 123 -15.10 -19.46 14.76
CA ILE A 123 -14.51 -18.27 14.10
C ILE A 123 -13.82 -18.70 12.81
N LEU A 124 -14.08 -17.99 11.70
CA LEU A 124 -13.39 -18.19 10.42
C LEU A 124 -12.49 -17.01 10.10
N GLN A 125 -11.20 -17.27 9.87
CA GLN A 125 -10.25 -16.29 9.38
C GLN A 125 -10.04 -16.48 7.87
N ILE A 126 -10.15 -15.39 7.10
CA ILE A 126 -10.18 -15.45 5.64
C ILE A 126 -9.60 -14.17 5.01
N THR A 127 -9.03 -14.27 3.80
CA THR A 127 -8.68 -13.10 2.98
C THR A 127 -9.85 -12.70 2.08
N PRO A 128 -9.94 -11.43 1.62
CA PRO A 128 -10.98 -11.01 0.68
C PRO A 128 -11.04 -11.90 -0.57
N GLU A 129 -9.90 -12.24 -1.15
CA GLU A 129 -9.79 -13.06 -2.35
C GLU A 129 -10.32 -14.50 -2.10
N SER A 130 -10.07 -15.03 -0.92
CA SER A 130 -10.59 -16.35 -0.54
C SER A 130 -12.08 -16.32 -0.22
N LEU A 131 -12.59 -15.22 0.30
CA LEU A 131 -14.01 -15.01 0.49
C LEU A 131 -14.74 -14.88 -0.85
N GLU A 132 -14.15 -14.17 -1.84
CA GLU A 132 -14.68 -14.13 -3.22
C GLU A 132 -14.80 -15.55 -3.81
N ALA A 133 -13.73 -16.34 -3.72
CA ALA A 133 -13.73 -17.71 -4.20
C ALA A 133 -14.79 -18.60 -3.49
N LEU A 134 -15.00 -18.38 -2.19
CA LEU A 134 -16.03 -19.10 -1.42
C LEU A 134 -17.43 -18.70 -1.89
N LEU A 135 -17.72 -17.41 -2.03
CA LEU A 135 -19.03 -16.93 -2.49
C LEU A 135 -19.32 -17.34 -3.94
N LEU A 136 -18.29 -17.45 -4.77
CA LEU A 136 -18.40 -17.85 -6.16
C LEU A 136 -18.68 -19.35 -6.31
N HIS A 137 -17.84 -20.20 -5.68
CA HIS A 137 -17.87 -21.65 -5.93
C HIS A 137 -18.64 -22.45 -4.88
N LYS A 138 -18.95 -21.86 -3.73
CA LYS A 138 -19.61 -22.51 -2.61
C LYS A 138 -20.85 -21.74 -2.14
N HIS A 139 -21.47 -20.96 -3.02
CA HIS A 139 -22.60 -20.09 -2.68
C HIS A 139 -23.75 -20.87 -2.03
N SER A 140 -24.01 -22.12 -2.44
CA SER A 140 -25.07 -22.99 -1.84
C SER A 140 -24.80 -23.34 -0.38
N TYR A 141 -23.56 -23.25 0.10
CA TYR A 141 -23.22 -23.50 1.50
C TYR A 141 -23.29 -22.24 2.37
N VAL A 142 -23.38 -21.06 1.79
CA VAL A 142 -23.25 -19.76 2.49
C VAL A 142 -24.32 -19.61 3.57
N ALA A 143 -25.57 -19.90 3.26
CA ALA A 143 -26.67 -19.81 4.23
C ALA A 143 -26.45 -20.74 5.44
N ARG A 144 -25.92 -21.95 5.21
CA ARG A 144 -25.60 -22.89 6.29
C ARG A 144 -24.34 -22.49 7.05
N LEU A 145 -23.31 -22.00 6.36
CA LEU A 145 -22.06 -21.60 7.00
C LEU A 145 -22.23 -20.38 7.89
N PHE A 146 -23.05 -19.42 7.49
CA PHE A 146 -23.12 -18.08 8.06
C PHE A 146 -24.53 -17.64 8.46
N GLY A 147 -25.47 -18.59 8.61
CA GLY A 147 -26.85 -18.28 8.99
C GLY A 147 -26.99 -17.61 10.36
N ASP A 148 -26.07 -17.89 11.29
CA ASP A 148 -25.97 -17.25 12.60
C ASP A 148 -24.63 -16.47 12.73
N LEU A 149 -24.24 -15.77 11.66
CA LEU A 149 -23.08 -14.86 11.68
C LEU A 149 -23.43 -13.60 12.45
N ARG A 150 -22.74 -13.36 13.56
CA ARG A 150 -23.00 -12.23 14.48
C ARG A 150 -21.99 -11.12 14.36
N PHE A 151 -20.74 -11.44 13.98
CA PHE A 151 -19.65 -10.46 13.89
C PHE A 151 -18.82 -10.63 12.62
N ILE A 152 -18.37 -9.50 12.07
CA ILE A 152 -17.33 -9.42 11.05
C ILE A 152 -16.22 -8.51 11.59
N VAL A 153 -15.04 -9.06 11.78
CA VAL A 153 -13.85 -8.30 12.16
C VAL A 153 -13.03 -8.03 10.91
N ILE A 154 -12.80 -6.75 10.58
CA ILE A 154 -11.95 -6.33 9.46
C ILE A 154 -10.64 -5.81 10.05
N ASP A 155 -9.55 -6.52 9.81
CA ASP A 155 -8.24 -6.07 10.27
C ASP A 155 -7.57 -5.18 9.22
N GLU A 156 -6.70 -4.30 9.70
CA GLU A 156 -5.97 -3.33 8.88
C GLU A 156 -6.91 -2.56 7.91
N VAL A 157 -8.00 -2.00 8.46
CA VAL A 157 -9.04 -1.26 7.71
C VAL A 157 -8.42 -0.28 6.72
N HIS A 158 -7.36 0.43 7.10
CA HIS A 158 -6.65 1.38 6.25
C HIS A 158 -6.05 0.75 4.98
N SER A 159 -5.72 -0.54 5.02
CA SER A 159 -5.20 -1.31 3.88
C SER A 159 -6.32 -1.94 3.06
N LEU A 160 -7.35 -2.47 3.73
CA LEU A 160 -8.46 -3.18 3.10
C LEU A 160 -9.58 -2.26 2.58
N MET A 161 -9.60 -0.98 2.92
CA MET A 161 -10.64 -0.03 2.48
C MET A 161 -10.03 1.08 1.62
N ARG A 162 -9.24 0.68 0.61
CA ARG A 162 -8.61 1.60 -0.34
C ARG A 162 -8.75 1.07 -1.76
N GLY A 163 -9.17 1.93 -2.69
CA GLY A 163 -9.33 1.62 -4.12
C GLY A 163 -10.27 0.44 -4.36
N ASP A 164 -10.08 -0.27 -5.47
CA ASP A 164 -10.89 -1.42 -5.88
C ASP A 164 -10.88 -2.56 -4.85
N ARG A 165 -9.77 -2.78 -4.14
CA ARG A 165 -9.71 -3.81 -3.08
C ARG A 165 -10.63 -3.47 -1.91
N GLY A 166 -10.71 -2.19 -1.56
CA GLY A 166 -11.65 -1.71 -0.56
C GLY A 166 -13.09 -1.88 -1.00
N GLY A 167 -13.40 -1.47 -2.21
CA GLY A 167 -14.70 -1.68 -2.83
C GLY A 167 -15.09 -3.16 -2.89
N GLN A 168 -14.17 -4.05 -3.28
CA GLN A 168 -14.41 -5.51 -3.26
C GLN A 168 -14.74 -6.00 -1.85
N THR A 169 -13.99 -5.57 -0.83
CA THR A 169 -14.23 -5.99 0.55
C THR A 169 -15.64 -5.62 1.02
N LEU A 170 -16.10 -4.40 0.72
CA LEU A 170 -17.46 -3.97 1.03
C LEU A 170 -18.51 -4.78 0.26
N CYS A 171 -18.31 -4.97 -1.05
CA CYS A 171 -19.20 -5.81 -1.87
C CYS A 171 -19.31 -7.24 -1.34
N LEU A 172 -18.20 -7.84 -0.92
CA LEU A 172 -18.16 -9.18 -0.34
C LEU A 172 -18.99 -9.29 0.95
N ILE A 173 -18.84 -8.31 1.84
CA ILE A 173 -19.59 -8.26 3.09
C ILE A 173 -21.10 -8.14 2.81
N GLU A 174 -21.49 -7.26 1.91
CA GLU A 174 -22.91 -7.09 1.54
C GLU A 174 -23.49 -8.33 0.85
N ARG A 175 -22.74 -8.96 -0.07
CA ARG A 175 -23.13 -10.19 -0.73
C ARG A 175 -23.25 -11.33 0.29
N LEU A 176 -22.31 -11.44 1.22
CA LEU A 176 -22.33 -12.42 2.30
C LEU A 176 -23.59 -12.26 3.16
N MET A 177 -23.90 -11.03 3.62
CA MET A 177 -25.10 -10.74 4.41
C MET A 177 -26.39 -11.09 3.66
N ARG A 178 -26.47 -10.77 2.38
CA ARG A 178 -27.65 -11.10 1.55
C ARG A 178 -27.84 -12.60 1.35
N LEU A 179 -26.73 -13.34 1.12
CA LEU A 179 -26.78 -14.79 0.89
C LEU A 179 -27.02 -15.59 2.17
N SER A 180 -26.50 -15.14 3.30
CA SER A 180 -26.70 -15.80 4.60
C SER A 180 -28.00 -15.41 5.29
N GLY A 181 -28.59 -14.26 4.94
CA GLY A 181 -29.72 -13.67 5.65
C GLY A 181 -29.34 -13.07 7.02
N SER A 182 -28.06 -13.08 7.39
CA SER A 182 -27.56 -12.58 8.67
C SER A 182 -27.33 -11.05 8.65
N LYS A 183 -27.30 -10.44 9.84
CA LYS A 183 -27.03 -9.01 10.02
C LYS A 183 -25.91 -8.80 11.07
N PRO A 184 -24.68 -9.21 10.76
CA PRO A 184 -23.57 -9.12 11.69
C PRO A 184 -23.22 -7.67 12.04
N ARG A 185 -22.60 -7.49 13.20
CA ARG A 185 -21.93 -6.26 13.58
C ARG A 185 -20.51 -6.25 12.96
N ILE A 186 -20.08 -5.11 12.47
CA ILE A 186 -18.73 -4.95 11.92
C ILE A 186 -17.83 -4.31 12.97
N ILE A 187 -16.67 -4.92 13.21
CA ILE A 187 -15.61 -4.36 14.05
C ILE A 187 -14.40 -4.12 13.16
N GLY A 188 -14.09 -2.86 12.88
CA GLY A 188 -12.91 -2.46 12.12
C GLY A 188 -11.71 -2.22 13.05
N LEU A 189 -10.55 -2.78 12.69
CA LEU A 189 -9.28 -2.58 13.40
C LEU A 189 -8.32 -1.82 12.50
N SER A 190 -7.73 -0.74 13.00
CA SER A 190 -6.74 0.01 12.25
C SER A 190 -5.66 0.60 13.13
N ALA A 191 -4.42 0.63 12.61
CA ALA A 191 -3.32 1.31 13.27
C ALA A 191 -3.29 2.80 12.94
N THR A 192 -3.68 3.14 11.71
CA THR A 192 -3.56 4.50 11.15
C THR A 192 -4.76 4.76 10.25
N VAL A 193 -5.63 5.69 10.63
CA VAL A 193 -6.75 6.15 9.80
C VAL A 193 -6.70 7.67 9.76
N GLY A 194 -6.57 8.23 8.57
CA GLY A 194 -6.51 9.68 8.38
C GLY A 194 -7.85 10.36 8.62
N ASP A 195 -8.93 9.68 8.23
CA ASP A 195 -10.31 10.13 8.46
C ASP A 195 -11.15 8.97 9.04
N PRO A 196 -11.14 8.78 10.38
CA PRO A 196 -11.92 7.73 11.03
C PRO A 196 -13.44 7.87 10.78
N GLU A 197 -13.94 9.09 10.67
CA GLU A 197 -15.36 9.35 10.43
C GLU A 197 -15.78 8.85 9.03
N SER A 198 -14.96 9.10 8.01
CA SER A 198 -15.22 8.59 6.66
C SER A 198 -15.18 7.06 6.62
N ALA A 199 -14.18 6.44 7.24
CA ALA A 199 -14.12 4.98 7.36
C ALA A 199 -15.35 4.42 8.11
N GLY A 200 -15.76 5.08 9.20
CA GLY A 200 -16.97 4.72 9.95
C GLY A 200 -18.25 4.82 9.12
N ARG A 201 -18.35 5.85 8.25
CA ARG A 201 -19.49 5.98 7.30
C ARG A 201 -19.55 4.82 6.31
N LEU A 202 -18.42 4.41 5.72
CA LEU A 202 -18.36 3.27 4.81
C LEU A 202 -18.85 1.97 5.49
N LEU A 203 -18.42 1.70 6.72
CA LEU A 203 -18.89 0.55 7.49
C LEU A 203 -20.40 0.65 7.79
N SER A 204 -20.90 1.85 8.09
CA SER A 204 -22.32 2.10 8.35
C SER A 204 -23.18 1.87 7.10
N GLU A 205 -22.71 2.34 5.95
CA GLU A 205 -23.40 2.19 4.67
C GLU A 205 -23.47 0.73 4.21
N CYS A 206 -22.38 -0.02 4.42
CA CYS A 206 -22.28 -1.43 4.07
C CYS A 206 -23.24 -2.30 4.90
N SER A 207 -23.36 -2.05 6.20
CA SER A 207 -24.13 -2.90 7.12
C SER A 207 -25.54 -2.37 7.46
N GLY A 208 -25.81 -1.10 7.16
CA GLY A 208 -27.01 -0.40 7.60
C GLY A 208 -27.02 -0.10 9.12
N ARG A 209 -25.91 -0.30 9.84
CA ARG A 209 -25.76 0.02 11.28
C ARG A 209 -24.85 1.21 11.47
N ARG A 210 -25.18 2.09 12.43
CA ARG A 210 -24.30 3.17 12.84
C ARG A 210 -22.95 2.62 13.33
N THR A 211 -21.85 3.30 13.03
CA THR A 211 -20.51 3.00 13.54
C THR A 211 -20.14 3.95 14.69
N VAL A 212 -19.64 3.38 15.78
CA VAL A 212 -19.05 4.11 16.90
C VAL A 212 -17.53 4.05 16.79
N ILE A 213 -16.89 5.19 17.01
CA ILE A 213 -15.43 5.33 17.02
C ILE A 213 -15.03 5.73 18.44
N PRO A 214 -14.66 4.76 19.30
CA PRO A 214 -14.28 5.06 20.67
C PRO A 214 -13.04 5.95 20.69
N LYS A 215 -13.05 7.00 21.51
CA LYS A 215 -11.86 7.81 21.76
C LYS A 215 -10.90 7.03 22.65
N ILE A 216 -9.73 6.75 22.13
CA ILE A 216 -8.66 6.05 22.84
C ILE A 216 -7.56 7.06 23.09
N GLU A 217 -7.31 7.36 24.38
CA GLU A 217 -6.22 8.25 24.73
C GLU A 217 -4.88 7.57 24.38
N ALA A 218 -4.23 8.10 23.38
CA ALA A 218 -2.88 7.70 23.01
C ALA A 218 -1.91 8.30 24.03
N GLY A 219 -1.32 7.50 24.86
CA GLY A 219 -0.18 7.92 25.67
C GLY A 219 0.92 8.48 24.78
N GLY A 220 1.60 9.55 25.19
CA GLY A 220 2.67 10.17 24.43
C GLY A 220 3.82 9.21 24.17
N VAL A 221 3.84 8.59 22.98
CA VAL A 221 4.92 7.67 22.58
C VAL A 221 6.15 8.51 22.22
N LYS A 222 7.23 8.32 22.94
CA LYS A 222 8.52 8.91 22.60
C LYS A 222 9.14 8.10 21.46
N TRP A 223 9.54 8.76 20.39
CA TRP A 223 10.22 8.15 19.25
C TRP A 223 11.72 8.42 19.28
N ARG A 224 12.48 7.50 18.70
CA ARG A 224 13.89 7.69 18.37
C ARG A 224 14.03 7.77 16.86
N LEU A 225 14.06 8.99 16.33
CA LEU A 225 14.21 9.24 14.90
C LEU A 225 15.62 9.77 14.62
N SER A 226 16.20 9.33 13.52
CA SER A 226 17.42 9.85 12.93
C SER A 226 17.22 9.95 11.42
N MET A 227 17.62 11.04 10.80
CA MET A 227 17.55 11.23 9.35
C MET A 227 18.89 11.78 8.88
N GLU A 228 19.62 11.00 8.11
CA GLU A 228 20.91 11.36 7.56
C GLU A 228 20.83 11.42 6.04
N HIS A 229 21.70 12.22 5.44
CA HIS A 229 21.76 12.46 4.00
C HIS A 229 23.11 12.06 3.43
N PHE A 230 23.09 11.42 2.27
CA PHE A 230 24.27 10.94 1.56
C PHE A 230 24.19 11.30 0.08
N TYR A 231 25.29 11.81 -0.46
CA TYR A 231 25.46 11.87 -1.90
C TYR A 231 25.97 10.53 -2.41
N ILE A 232 25.45 10.13 -3.57
CA ILE A 232 25.94 9.01 -4.36
C ILE A 232 26.51 9.55 -5.67
N ASP A 233 27.57 8.96 -6.17
CA ASP A 233 28.14 9.34 -7.46
C ASP A 233 27.17 8.97 -8.60
N GLY A 234 27.11 9.82 -9.65
CA GLY A 234 26.18 9.67 -10.78
C GLY A 234 26.30 8.36 -11.58
N ASP A 235 27.36 7.62 -11.40
CA ASP A 235 27.53 6.24 -11.92
C ASP A 235 26.97 5.17 -10.97
N GLY A 236 26.09 5.53 -10.02
CA GLY A 236 25.50 4.62 -9.05
C GLY A 236 26.46 4.12 -7.99
N GLY A 237 27.47 4.90 -7.63
CA GLY A 237 28.45 4.54 -6.61
C GLY A 237 29.43 3.44 -7.06
N TYR A 238 29.57 3.19 -8.35
CA TYR A 238 30.47 2.18 -8.88
C TYR A 238 31.83 2.76 -9.22
N GLU A 239 32.85 2.12 -8.66
CA GLU A 239 34.27 2.44 -8.74
C GLU A 239 34.73 2.78 -10.15
N LYS A 240 35.49 3.89 -10.28
CA LYS A 240 36.53 3.92 -11.28
C LYS A 240 37.56 2.88 -10.85
N GLU A 241 37.77 1.86 -11.65
CA GLU A 241 38.86 0.91 -11.50
C GLU A 241 40.15 1.72 -11.47
N HIS A 242 40.72 1.91 -10.31
CA HIS A 242 42.14 2.29 -10.18
C HIS A 242 42.93 1.02 -10.45
N GLU A 243 43.24 0.78 -11.72
CA GLU A 243 44.33 -0.10 -12.10
C GLU A 243 45.64 0.46 -11.49
N GLY A 244 46.18 -0.25 -10.52
CA GLY A 244 47.61 -0.14 -10.24
C GLY A 244 48.06 0.31 -8.85
N GLU A 245 47.34 0.17 -7.77
CA GLU A 245 47.92 0.28 -6.43
C GLU A 245 47.86 -1.04 -5.64
N ALA A 246 49.04 -1.45 -5.16
CA ALA A 246 49.27 -2.65 -4.37
C ALA A 246 48.35 -2.68 -3.15
N LEU A 247 47.75 -3.85 -2.90
CA LEU A 247 46.93 -4.15 -1.73
C LEU A 247 47.70 -3.79 -0.44
N PRO A 248 47.20 -2.84 0.37
CA PRO A 248 47.73 -2.66 1.71
C PRO A 248 47.21 -3.75 2.64
N GLU A 249 48.09 -4.14 3.56
CA GLU A 249 47.85 -5.17 4.57
C GLU A 249 46.47 -5.07 5.26
N LEU A 250 45.87 -6.23 5.46
CA LEU A 250 44.62 -6.47 6.17
C LEU A 250 44.65 -5.81 7.58
N ASP A 251 43.93 -4.73 7.70
CA ASP A 251 43.61 -4.14 9.00
C ASP A 251 42.46 -4.93 9.65
N ILE A 252 42.82 -5.84 10.51
CA ILE A 252 41.95 -6.93 11.04
C ILE A 252 41.01 -6.43 12.17
N ALA A 253 40.73 -5.18 12.32
CA ALA A 253 39.77 -4.74 13.35
C ALA A 253 39.24 -3.32 13.15
N THR A 254 38.42 -3.11 12.15
CA THR A 254 37.53 -1.94 12.17
C THR A 254 36.11 -2.38 11.83
N ASP A 255 35.13 -2.01 12.67
CA ASP A 255 33.70 -2.21 12.43
C ASP A 255 33.15 -1.42 11.23
N LYS A 256 33.99 -1.04 10.30
CA LYS A 256 33.67 -0.15 9.17
C LYS A 256 33.26 -0.91 7.93
N ALA A 257 32.49 -0.26 7.07
CA ALA A 257 32.18 -0.74 5.72
C ALA A 257 33.46 -0.82 4.86
N PRO A 258 33.43 -1.53 3.71
CA PRO A 258 34.50 -1.48 2.72
C PRO A 258 34.85 -0.04 2.32
N ARG A 259 36.10 0.22 1.97
CA ARG A 259 36.59 1.58 1.64
C ARG A 259 35.82 2.23 0.50
N ASN A 260 35.39 1.44 -0.47
CA ASN A 260 34.66 1.88 -1.65
C ASN A 260 33.15 1.62 -1.54
N ALA A 261 32.60 1.54 -0.32
CA ALA A 261 31.17 1.37 -0.12
C ALA A 261 30.43 2.66 -0.47
N ASP A 262 29.23 2.50 -1.08
CA ASP A 262 28.27 3.60 -1.15
C ASP A 262 28.04 4.15 0.26
N PRO A 263 28.13 5.48 0.47
CA PRO A 263 28.08 6.06 1.82
C PRO A 263 26.81 5.69 2.59
N GLY A 264 25.63 5.66 1.93
CA GLY A 264 24.36 5.29 2.57
C GLY A 264 24.30 3.81 2.88
N MET A 265 24.77 2.95 1.98
CA MET A 265 24.83 1.49 2.21
C MET A 265 25.87 1.14 3.27
N GLY A 266 27.04 1.81 3.26
CA GLY A 266 28.05 1.68 4.31
C GLY A 266 27.51 2.02 5.68
N TYR A 267 26.76 3.12 5.77
CA TYR A 267 26.07 3.51 7.01
C TYR A 267 25.12 2.44 7.53
N ILE A 268 24.28 1.85 6.67
CA ILE A 268 23.40 0.73 7.04
C ILE A 268 24.22 -0.48 7.46
N PHE A 269 25.25 -0.82 6.69
CA PHE A 269 26.12 -1.97 6.97
C PHE A 269 26.74 -1.89 8.36
N GLU A 270 27.31 -0.74 8.74
CA GLU A 270 27.93 -0.53 10.05
C GLU A 270 26.93 -0.59 11.20
N HIS A 271 25.78 0.05 11.04
CA HIS A 271 24.80 0.23 12.12
C HIS A 271 23.80 -0.93 12.30
N THR A 272 23.86 -1.95 11.42
CA THR A 272 23.10 -3.20 11.56
C THR A 272 23.87 -4.34 12.23
N ARG A 273 25.18 -4.18 12.44
CA ARG A 273 26.05 -5.22 12.99
C ARG A 273 25.62 -5.59 14.41
N GLY A 274 25.49 -6.90 14.67
CA GLY A 274 25.09 -7.43 15.98
C GLY A 274 23.68 -7.05 16.42
N LYS A 275 22.84 -6.58 15.50
CA LYS A 275 21.46 -6.16 15.76
C LYS A 275 20.47 -6.87 14.87
N LYS A 276 19.24 -6.95 15.34
CA LYS A 276 18.11 -7.44 14.57
C LYS A 276 17.35 -6.24 14.01
N CYS A 277 17.52 -6.02 12.70
CA CYS A 277 17.01 -4.82 12.02
C CYS A 277 16.11 -5.16 10.83
N LEU A 278 15.27 -4.18 10.46
CA LEU A 278 14.64 -4.11 9.14
C LEU A 278 15.23 -2.95 8.35
N VAL A 279 15.37 -3.14 7.04
CA VAL A 279 15.70 -2.07 6.08
C VAL A 279 14.56 -2.00 5.09
N PHE A 280 13.75 -0.95 5.19
CA PHE A 280 12.64 -0.69 4.28
C PHE A 280 13.10 0.07 3.05
N VAL A 281 12.62 -0.38 1.90
CA VAL A 281 12.82 0.24 0.58
C VAL A 281 11.46 0.43 -0.10
N ASN A 282 11.44 1.20 -1.20
CA ASN A 282 10.21 1.59 -1.86
C ASN A 282 9.85 0.72 -3.07
N SER A 283 10.78 -0.08 -3.60
CA SER A 283 10.53 -1.00 -4.71
C SER A 283 11.14 -2.40 -4.45
N ARG A 284 10.72 -3.39 -5.22
CA ARG A 284 11.24 -4.76 -5.15
C ARG A 284 12.64 -4.84 -5.73
N GLU A 285 12.87 -4.13 -6.81
CA GLU A 285 14.16 -4.01 -7.50
C GLU A 285 15.20 -3.36 -6.57
N GLU A 286 14.82 -2.31 -5.86
CA GLU A 286 15.67 -1.69 -4.86
C GLU A 286 15.97 -2.67 -3.69
N CYS A 287 14.97 -3.46 -3.27
CA CYS A 287 15.14 -4.48 -2.23
C CYS A 287 16.22 -5.50 -2.61
N GLU A 288 16.20 -5.98 -3.86
CA GLU A 288 17.21 -6.89 -4.40
C GLU A 288 18.59 -6.25 -4.51
N ALA A 289 18.67 -5.03 -5.07
CA ALA A 289 19.92 -4.30 -5.23
C ALA A 289 20.60 -3.99 -3.88
N VAL A 290 19.83 -3.52 -2.90
CA VAL A 290 20.33 -3.23 -1.55
C VAL A 290 20.81 -4.51 -0.87
N THR A 291 20.04 -5.60 -0.93
CA THR A 291 20.42 -6.88 -0.31
C THR A 291 21.71 -7.42 -0.92
N THR A 292 21.81 -7.41 -2.24
CA THR A 292 22.99 -7.89 -2.98
C THR A 292 24.23 -7.06 -2.62
N THR A 293 24.07 -5.72 -2.54
CA THR A 293 25.16 -4.83 -2.17
C THR A 293 25.65 -5.09 -0.74
N LEU A 294 24.74 -5.21 0.22
CA LEU A 294 25.12 -5.46 1.62
C LEU A 294 25.75 -6.84 1.83
N ARG A 295 25.31 -7.88 1.09
CA ARG A 295 25.92 -9.21 1.09
C ARG A 295 27.35 -9.18 0.52
N ARG A 296 27.55 -8.45 -0.58
CA ARG A 296 28.87 -8.22 -1.14
C ARG A 296 29.81 -7.58 -0.12
N TYR A 297 29.35 -6.60 0.67
CA TYR A 297 30.15 -6.00 1.73
C TYR A 297 30.53 -7.00 2.82
N CYS A 298 29.67 -7.99 3.14
CA CYS A 298 30.05 -9.10 4.01
C CYS A 298 31.18 -9.94 3.38
N GLU A 299 31.09 -10.28 2.09
CA GLU A 299 32.14 -11.03 1.38
C GLU A 299 33.47 -10.28 1.35
N GLU A 300 33.47 -8.98 1.01
CA GLU A 300 34.67 -8.11 0.96
C GLU A 300 35.35 -7.97 2.32
N ARG A 301 34.56 -8.05 3.41
CA ARG A 301 35.06 -7.98 4.79
C ARG A 301 35.33 -9.37 5.39
N ASN A 302 35.15 -10.46 4.65
CA ASN A 302 35.20 -11.84 5.15
C ASN A 302 34.33 -12.08 6.39
N GLU A 303 33.14 -11.45 6.42
CA GLU A 303 32.14 -11.62 7.45
C GLU A 303 31.05 -12.60 7.03
N PRO A 304 30.42 -13.32 7.98
CA PRO A 304 29.26 -14.14 7.66
C PRO A 304 28.11 -13.29 7.09
N ASP A 305 27.41 -13.81 6.07
CA ASP A 305 26.20 -13.16 5.56
C ASP A 305 25.15 -13.01 6.67
N ARG A 306 24.74 -11.77 6.92
CA ARG A 306 23.74 -11.43 7.92
C ARG A 306 22.50 -10.78 7.32
N PHE A 307 22.39 -10.71 5.99
CA PHE A 307 21.30 -10.03 5.31
C PHE A 307 20.32 -11.03 4.70
N LEU A 308 19.06 -10.83 4.99
CA LEU A 308 17.92 -11.55 4.45
C LEU A 308 17.13 -10.61 3.54
N ILE A 309 16.33 -11.19 2.65
CA ILE A 309 15.47 -10.46 1.75
C ILE A 309 14.01 -10.90 1.93
N HIS A 310 13.07 -9.96 1.83
CA HIS A 310 11.64 -10.26 1.91
C HIS A 310 10.82 -9.29 1.05
N HIS A 311 10.21 -9.79 -0.02
CA HIS A 311 9.23 -9.07 -0.83
C HIS A 311 8.25 -10.02 -1.52
N GLY A 312 7.18 -9.48 -2.11
CA GLY A 312 6.06 -10.25 -2.64
C GLY A 312 6.40 -11.23 -3.76
N ASN A 313 7.43 -10.92 -4.57
CA ASN A 313 7.81 -11.73 -5.75
C ASN A 313 8.77 -12.88 -5.44
N LEU A 314 9.24 -13.00 -4.21
CA LEU A 314 10.02 -14.16 -3.80
C LEU A 314 9.15 -15.41 -3.69
N SER A 315 9.74 -16.58 -3.95
CA SER A 315 9.06 -17.85 -3.72
C SER A 315 8.67 -18.02 -2.25
N ALA A 316 7.63 -18.81 -1.98
CA ALA A 316 7.13 -19.03 -0.62
C ALA A 316 8.23 -19.54 0.31
N ALA A 317 9.09 -20.46 -0.18
CA ALA A 317 10.18 -21.04 0.60
C ALA A 317 11.19 -19.99 1.10
N TYR A 318 11.57 -19.01 0.26
CA TYR A 318 12.46 -17.92 0.67
C TYR A 318 11.82 -17.00 1.70
N ARG A 319 10.55 -16.67 1.53
CA ARG A 319 9.82 -15.81 2.48
C ARG A 319 9.66 -16.49 3.85
N GLU A 320 9.21 -17.74 3.86
CA GLU A 320 9.03 -18.52 5.09
C GLU A 320 10.36 -18.72 5.84
N THR A 321 11.45 -18.96 5.11
CA THR A 321 12.78 -19.04 5.71
C THR A 321 13.18 -17.72 6.38
N ALA A 322 13.01 -16.59 5.69
CA ALA A 322 13.30 -15.27 6.26
C ALA A 322 12.43 -14.98 7.50
N GLU A 323 11.14 -15.29 7.43
CA GLU A 323 10.22 -15.10 8.56
C GLU A 323 10.57 -15.99 9.76
N ALA A 324 10.96 -17.26 9.52
CA ALA A 324 11.39 -18.18 10.59
C ALA A 324 12.66 -17.69 11.30
N VAL A 325 13.67 -17.26 10.51
CA VAL A 325 14.91 -16.69 11.05
C VAL A 325 14.63 -15.40 11.82
N MET A 326 13.68 -14.56 11.35
CA MET A 326 13.30 -13.33 12.05
C MET A 326 12.56 -13.59 13.38
N LYS A 327 11.84 -14.69 13.52
CA LYS A 327 11.18 -15.07 14.77
C LYS A 327 12.18 -15.58 15.83
N ASP A 328 13.28 -16.16 15.41
CA ASP A 328 14.32 -16.65 16.34
C ASP A 328 15.04 -15.49 17.04
N GLU A 329 14.84 -15.33 18.34
CA GLU A 329 15.42 -14.24 19.13
C GLU A 329 16.96 -14.33 19.27
N GLN A 330 17.57 -15.48 18.99
CA GLN A 330 19.01 -15.66 19.08
C GLN A 330 19.75 -15.26 17.79
N GLN A 331 19.05 -15.03 16.69
CA GLN A 331 19.65 -14.68 15.41
C GLN A 331 19.61 -13.17 15.16
N PHE A 332 20.79 -12.55 15.14
CA PHE A 332 20.95 -11.12 14.84
C PHE A 332 21.12 -10.93 13.32
N LYS A 333 20.02 -11.01 12.59
CA LYS A 333 19.97 -10.80 11.14
C LYS A 333 19.26 -9.51 10.79
N THR A 334 19.62 -8.94 9.66
CA THR A 334 18.95 -7.76 9.08
C THR A 334 18.19 -8.17 7.85
N THR A 335 16.91 -7.83 7.77
CA THR A 335 16.07 -8.14 6.61
C THR A 335 15.78 -6.88 5.81
N VAL A 336 16.14 -6.90 4.53
CA VAL A 336 15.74 -5.87 3.56
C VAL A 336 14.37 -6.21 3.04
N THR A 337 13.45 -5.25 3.04
CA THR A 337 12.04 -5.51 2.72
C THR A 337 11.32 -4.32 2.10
N THR A 338 10.27 -4.63 1.35
CA THR A 338 9.29 -3.66 0.88
C THR A 338 8.10 -3.54 1.87
N ALA A 339 6.98 -3.02 1.43
CA ALA A 339 5.74 -2.92 2.23
C ALA A 339 5.19 -4.26 2.78
N THR A 340 5.72 -5.40 2.36
CA THR A 340 5.24 -6.72 2.81
C THR A 340 5.38 -6.95 4.32
N LEU A 341 6.36 -6.33 4.97
CA LEU A 341 6.55 -6.36 6.42
C LEU A 341 6.06 -5.10 7.15
N GLU A 342 5.35 -4.21 6.48
CA GLU A 342 4.62 -3.10 7.13
C GLU A 342 3.43 -3.60 7.95
N LEU A 343 2.75 -4.65 7.48
CA LEU A 343 1.54 -5.18 8.09
C LEU A 343 1.86 -6.17 9.21
N GLY A 344 0.91 -6.33 10.12
CA GLY A 344 0.93 -6.96 11.45
C GLY A 344 1.56 -8.35 11.66
N ILE A 345 2.40 -8.87 10.76
CA ILE A 345 3.09 -10.15 10.94
C ILE A 345 4.02 -10.06 12.15
N ASP A 346 3.99 -11.08 13.02
CA ASP A 346 4.93 -11.16 14.12
C ASP A 346 6.30 -11.66 13.62
N ILE A 347 7.26 -10.76 13.68
CA ILE A 347 8.65 -10.97 13.26
C ILE A 347 9.62 -10.92 14.44
N GLY A 348 9.08 -11.10 15.67
CA GLY A 348 9.87 -11.04 16.88
C GLY A 348 10.29 -9.62 17.28
N ARG A 349 11.29 -9.52 18.16
CA ARG A 349 11.80 -8.25 18.68
C ARG A 349 12.78 -7.65 17.69
N LEU A 350 12.49 -6.45 17.20
CA LEU A 350 13.38 -5.64 16.37
C LEU A 350 13.95 -4.49 17.18
N GLU A 351 15.24 -4.24 17.02
CA GLU A 351 15.93 -3.15 17.72
C GLU A 351 15.79 -1.84 16.93
N ARG A 352 15.91 -1.89 15.60
CA ARG A 352 15.92 -0.71 14.74
C ARG A 352 15.29 -1.00 13.38
N ALA A 353 14.61 -0.01 12.83
CA ALA A 353 14.22 0.03 11.43
C ALA A 353 15.02 1.11 10.69
N PHE A 354 15.50 0.77 9.50
CA PHE A 354 16.03 1.72 8.53
C PHE A 354 14.99 1.98 7.45
N GLN A 355 14.99 3.17 6.93
CA GLN A 355 14.21 3.57 5.78
C GLN A 355 15.14 4.21 4.76
N ILE A 356 15.30 3.57 3.61
CA ILE A 356 16.01 4.16 2.48
C ILE A 356 15.03 5.08 1.74
N ASP A 357 15.42 6.34 1.58
CA ASP A 357 14.63 7.42 1.06
C ASP A 357 13.30 7.64 1.81
N ALA A 358 12.41 8.52 1.34
CA ALA A 358 11.13 8.75 2.00
C ALA A 358 10.09 7.71 1.58
N PRO A 359 9.27 7.17 2.49
CA PRO A 359 8.06 6.47 2.09
C PRO A 359 7.07 7.43 1.42
N PHE A 360 6.06 6.91 0.72
CA PHE A 360 5.11 7.76 0.00
C PHE A 360 4.03 8.37 0.89
N THR A 361 3.76 7.75 2.04
CA THR A 361 2.66 8.15 2.92
C THR A 361 3.07 8.17 4.39
N VAL A 362 2.38 9.02 5.18
CA VAL A 362 2.50 9.04 6.64
C VAL A 362 2.06 7.71 7.23
N SER A 363 1.06 7.08 6.65
CA SER A 363 0.60 5.75 7.07
C SER A 363 1.72 4.71 6.99
N SER A 364 2.43 4.61 5.85
CA SER A 364 3.58 3.70 5.70
C SER A 364 4.69 4.02 6.68
N PHE A 365 5.02 5.30 6.87
CA PHE A 365 6.00 5.72 7.86
C PHE A 365 5.67 5.19 9.27
N LEU A 366 4.42 5.38 9.71
CA LEU A 366 3.98 4.94 11.04
C LEU A 366 3.97 3.42 11.20
N GLN A 367 3.57 2.69 10.16
CA GLN A 367 3.54 1.23 10.17
C GLN A 367 4.95 0.63 10.23
N ARG A 368 5.89 1.17 9.41
CA ARG A 368 7.31 0.77 9.41
C ARG A 368 7.95 1.04 10.76
N MET A 369 7.73 2.22 11.32
CA MET A 369 8.22 2.58 12.64
C MET A 369 7.62 1.70 13.75
N GLY A 370 6.34 1.36 13.65
CA GLY A 370 5.63 0.48 14.59
C GLY A 370 6.11 -0.97 14.61
N ARG A 371 7.04 -1.36 13.72
CA ARG A 371 7.72 -2.68 13.78
C ARG A 371 8.75 -2.75 14.90
N THR A 372 9.25 -1.62 15.37
CA THR A 372 10.19 -1.49 16.51
C THR A 372 9.47 -1.03 17.78
N GLY A 373 10.17 -0.93 18.90
CA GLY A 373 9.62 -0.34 20.12
C GLY A 373 8.64 -1.22 20.91
N ARG A 374 8.73 -2.53 20.80
CA ARG A 374 7.90 -3.47 21.58
C ARG A 374 8.38 -3.57 23.03
N ARG A 375 7.47 -3.95 23.96
CA ARG A 375 7.75 -4.16 25.39
C ARG A 375 8.26 -2.91 26.13
N GLY A 376 7.67 -1.73 25.83
CA GLY A 376 7.95 -0.49 26.54
C GLY A 376 9.19 0.29 26.07
N LEU A 377 9.91 -0.21 25.07
CA LEU A 377 10.97 0.54 24.42
C LEU A 377 10.39 1.51 23.39
N PRO A 378 10.97 2.72 23.22
CA PRO A 378 10.53 3.64 22.18
C PRO A 378 10.81 3.08 20.78
N PRO A 379 9.89 3.23 19.81
CA PRO A 379 10.14 2.92 18.43
C PRO A 379 11.37 3.68 17.91
N GLU A 380 12.21 2.98 17.11
CA GLU A 380 13.44 3.55 16.56
C GLU A 380 13.48 3.37 15.05
N MET A 381 13.60 4.49 14.32
CA MET A 381 13.71 4.50 12.85
C MET A 381 14.80 5.48 12.41
N TRP A 382 15.63 5.00 11.48
CA TRP A 382 16.72 5.73 10.87
C TRP A 382 16.50 5.88 9.38
N PHE A 383 16.34 7.11 8.93
CA PHE A 383 16.22 7.43 7.51
C PHE A 383 17.61 7.62 6.89
N VAL A 384 17.81 6.98 5.75
CA VAL A 384 19.02 7.09 4.91
C VAL A 384 18.56 7.73 3.60
N MET A 385 18.66 9.06 3.55
CA MET A 385 18.27 9.85 2.37
C MET A 385 19.42 9.87 1.38
N ARG A 386 19.18 9.41 0.16
CA ARG A 386 20.18 9.33 -0.90
C ARG A 386 19.85 10.29 -2.02
N GLU A 387 20.84 10.91 -2.56
CA GLU A 387 20.70 11.88 -3.65
C GLU A 387 21.94 11.82 -4.55
N GLU A 388 21.74 11.87 -5.87
CA GLU A 388 22.84 12.12 -6.79
C GLU A 388 23.41 13.51 -6.56
N GLN A 389 24.72 13.64 -6.59
CA GLN A 389 25.34 14.97 -6.43
C GLN A 389 25.00 15.84 -7.64
N PRO A 390 24.33 17.00 -7.46
CA PRO A 390 24.01 17.86 -8.57
C PRO A 390 25.27 18.34 -9.30
N GLU A 391 25.26 18.32 -10.61
CA GLU A 391 26.34 18.92 -11.41
C GLU A 391 26.47 20.41 -11.14
N ALA A 392 27.65 20.98 -11.35
CA ALA A 392 27.94 22.41 -11.10
C ALA A 392 27.04 23.39 -11.90
N ARG A 393 26.39 22.89 -12.97
CA ARG A 393 25.48 23.66 -13.83
C ARG A 393 24.07 23.03 -13.85
N ALA A 394 23.73 22.25 -12.84
CA ALA A 394 22.40 21.63 -12.75
C ALA A 394 21.31 22.71 -12.71
N MET A 395 20.20 22.46 -13.40
CA MET A 395 19.02 23.33 -13.32
C MET A 395 18.39 23.26 -11.93
N LEU A 396 17.68 24.32 -11.54
CA LEU A 396 17.04 24.43 -10.23
C LEU A 396 16.30 23.15 -9.78
N PRO A 397 15.46 22.47 -10.59
CA PRO A 397 14.75 21.29 -10.12
C PRO A 397 15.65 20.13 -9.67
N ALA A 398 16.83 19.99 -10.29
CA ALA A 398 17.80 18.95 -9.94
C ALA A 398 18.62 19.30 -8.68
N THR A 399 18.53 20.52 -8.18
CA THR A 399 19.22 20.96 -6.95
C THR A 399 18.37 20.83 -5.69
N VAL A 400 17.07 20.49 -5.84
CA VAL A 400 16.13 20.34 -4.73
C VAL A 400 16.14 18.90 -4.20
N PRO A 401 16.43 18.67 -2.91
CA PRO A 401 16.50 17.35 -2.32
C PRO A 401 15.08 16.79 -2.03
N TRP A 402 14.39 16.34 -3.05
CA TRP A 402 12.97 15.95 -2.99
C TRP A 402 12.68 14.89 -1.93
N THR A 403 13.50 13.86 -1.85
CA THR A 403 13.31 12.75 -0.89
C THR A 403 13.54 13.20 0.55
N LEU A 404 14.55 14.05 0.80
CA LEU A 404 14.80 14.63 2.12
C LEU A 404 13.62 15.51 2.58
N LEU A 405 13.15 16.40 1.71
CA LEU A 405 12.01 17.28 1.99
C LEU A 405 10.74 16.47 2.27
N GLN A 406 10.50 15.41 1.49
CA GLN A 406 9.35 14.51 1.70
C GLN A 406 9.46 13.79 3.03
N GLY A 407 10.62 13.25 3.38
CA GLY A 407 10.83 12.59 4.67
C GLY A 407 10.56 13.53 5.85
N ILE A 408 11.07 14.77 5.79
CA ILE A 408 10.78 15.80 6.81
C ILE A 408 9.28 16.11 6.85
N ALA A 409 8.64 16.32 5.69
CA ALA A 409 7.23 16.65 5.61
C ALA A 409 6.34 15.57 6.26
N LEU A 410 6.60 14.28 5.98
CA LEU A 410 5.86 13.17 6.56
C LEU A 410 5.98 13.12 8.08
N VAL A 411 7.19 13.28 8.62
CA VAL A 411 7.42 13.32 10.07
C VAL A 411 6.70 14.52 10.68
N GLN A 412 6.77 15.71 10.08
CA GLN A 412 6.17 16.92 10.63
C GLN A 412 4.64 16.88 10.58
N LEU A 413 4.03 16.41 9.50
CA LEU A 413 2.57 16.28 9.41
C LEU A 413 1.99 15.44 10.54
N TYR A 414 2.66 14.35 10.91
CA TYR A 414 2.18 13.56 12.03
C TYR A 414 2.55 14.15 13.39
N THR A 415 3.76 14.69 13.58
CA THR A 415 4.18 15.21 14.88
C THR A 415 3.44 16.49 15.27
N GLU A 416 3.17 17.36 14.31
CA GLU A 416 2.49 18.65 14.51
C GLU A 416 0.97 18.51 14.51
N GLU A 417 0.40 17.77 13.57
CA GLU A 417 -1.04 17.75 13.32
C GLU A 417 -1.71 16.39 13.57
N ARG A 418 -0.93 15.32 13.86
CA ARG A 418 -1.42 13.93 13.88
C ARG A 418 -2.10 13.53 12.59
N TRP A 419 -1.76 14.21 11.51
CA TRP A 419 -2.35 13.97 10.21
C TRP A 419 -1.83 12.68 9.57
N VAL A 420 -2.74 11.96 8.95
CA VAL A 420 -2.50 10.78 8.10
C VAL A 420 -3.36 10.94 6.86
N GLU A 421 -2.98 10.38 5.74
CA GLU A 421 -3.72 10.47 4.49
C GLU A 421 -5.15 9.93 4.67
N PRO A 422 -6.17 10.67 4.20
CA PRO A 422 -7.54 10.16 4.14
C PRO A 422 -7.63 8.98 3.18
N GLN A 423 -8.56 8.07 3.45
CA GLN A 423 -8.84 6.96 2.55
C GLN A 423 -9.46 7.48 1.25
N ARG A 424 -8.98 6.97 0.13
CA ARG A 424 -9.54 7.27 -1.18
C ARG A 424 -10.25 6.04 -1.72
N MET A 425 -11.56 6.14 -1.85
CA MET A 425 -12.39 5.19 -2.59
C MET A 425 -12.66 5.73 -3.98
N ASP A 426 -12.66 4.86 -4.97
CA ASP A 426 -12.92 5.26 -6.35
C ASP A 426 -14.38 5.68 -6.52
N LYS A 427 -14.58 6.86 -7.11
CA LYS A 427 -15.93 7.39 -7.36
C LYS A 427 -16.69 6.59 -8.43
N TYR A 428 -15.96 6.09 -9.43
CA TYR A 428 -16.48 5.34 -10.56
C TYR A 428 -15.69 4.05 -10.77
N PRO A 429 -15.87 3.03 -9.87
CA PRO A 429 -15.09 1.80 -9.90
C PRO A 429 -15.60 0.84 -10.98
N TYR A 430 -15.45 1.19 -12.25
CA TYR A 430 -15.97 0.40 -13.37
C TYR A 430 -15.25 -0.94 -13.53
N SER A 431 -13.95 -1.02 -13.27
CA SER A 431 -13.18 -2.26 -13.20
C SER A 431 -13.79 -3.23 -12.19
N LEU A 432 -14.06 -2.75 -10.99
CA LEU A 432 -14.75 -3.52 -9.95
C LEU A 432 -16.20 -3.84 -10.34
N LEU A 433 -16.91 -2.95 -11.05
CA LEU A 433 -18.26 -3.17 -11.53
C LEU A 433 -18.31 -4.37 -12.48
N TYR A 434 -17.36 -4.46 -13.44
CA TYR A 434 -17.20 -5.63 -14.29
C TYR A 434 -17.02 -6.89 -13.43
N HIS A 435 -16.05 -6.87 -12.53
CA HIS A 435 -15.73 -8.01 -11.67
C HIS A 435 -16.93 -8.48 -10.85
N GLN A 436 -17.65 -7.57 -10.20
CA GLN A 436 -18.82 -7.93 -9.38
C GLN A 436 -20.02 -8.35 -10.22
N THR A 437 -20.16 -7.85 -11.45
CA THR A 437 -21.15 -8.30 -12.41
C THR A 437 -20.90 -9.77 -12.79
N MET A 438 -19.68 -10.09 -13.18
CA MET A 438 -19.27 -11.45 -13.56
C MET A 438 -19.36 -12.42 -12.38
N ALA A 439 -18.87 -12.03 -11.20
CA ALA A 439 -18.93 -12.85 -9.99
C ALA A 439 -20.37 -13.12 -9.53
N THR A 440 -21.25 -12.11 -9.62
CA THR A 440 -22.67 -12.26 -9.28
C THR A 440 -23.38 -13.19 -10.27
N LEU A 441 -23.15 -13.01 -11.56
CA LEU A 441 -23.76 -13.83 -12.60
C LEU A 441 -23.30 -15.29 -12.50
N ALA A 442 -21.99 -15.52 -12.34
CA ALA A 442 -21.42 -16.86 -12.19
C ALA A 442 -21.95 -17.59 -10.94
N SER A 443 -22.17 -16.89 -9.82
CA SER A 443 -22.76 -17.49 -8.61
C SER A 443 -24.26 -17.77 -8.73
N CYS A 444 -25.00 -17.01 -9.56
CA CYS A 444 -26.42 -17.21 -9.79
C CYS A 444 -26.73 -18.26 -10.89
N GLY A 445 -25.77 -18.52 -11.78
CA GLY A 445 -25.92 -19.32 -12.99
C GLY A 445 -26.63 -18.55 -14.10
N GLU A 446 -27.87 -18.12 -13.87
CA GLU A 446 -28.67 -17.32 -14.79
C GLU A 446 -29.39 -16.19 -14.05
N ALA A 447 -29.50 -15.03 -14.69
CA ALA A 447 -30.26 -13.91 -14.14
C ALA A 447 -30.85 -13.04 -15.27
N SER A 448 -32.06 -12.51 -15.10
CA SER A 448 -32.55 -11.47 -16.01
C SER A 448 -31.69 -10.20 -15.90
N PRO A 449 -31.55 -9.40 -16.99
CA PRO A 449 -30.78 -8.14 -16.93
C PRO A 449 -31.20 -7.21 -15.79
N ALA A 450 -32.51 -7.13 -15.51
CA ALA A 450 -33.05 -6.31 -14.44
C ALA A 450 -32.67 -6.86 -13.04
N ALA A 451 -32.74 -8.19 -12.86
CA ALA A 451 -32.38 -8.83 -11.61
C ALA A 451 -30.87 -8.69 -11.33
N LEU A 452 -30.02 -8.85 -12.36
CA LEU A 452 -28.59 -8.67 -12.24
C LEU A 452 -28.25 -7.21 -11.89
N ALA A 453 -28.85 -6.25 -12.58
CA ALA A 453 -28.69 -4.82 -12.31
C ALA A 453 -29.09 -4.48 -10.85
N SER A 454 -30.25 -4.99 -10.39
CA SER A 454 -30.71 -4.79 -9.02
C SER A 454 -29.75 -5.35 -7.99
N LYS A 455 -29.18 -6.55 -8.24
CA LYS A 455 -28.20 -7.17 -7.31
C LYS A 455 -26.89 -6.43 -7.26
N VAL A 456 -26.37 -5.94 -8.39
CA VAL A 456 -25.05 -5.31 -8.49
C VAL A 456 -25.12 -3.83 -8.11
N LEU A 457 -26.01 -3.04 -8.72
CA LEU A 457 -26.08 -1.60 -8.48
C LEU A 457 -26.62 -1.21 -7.09
N SER A 458 -27.21 -2.15 -6.36
CA SER A 458 -27.62 -1.94 -4.97
C SER A 458 -26.49 -2.12 -3.95
N LEU A 459 -25.28 -2.51 -4.38
CA LEU A 459 -24.10 -2.53 -3.53
C LEU A 459 -23.64 -1.09 -3.27
N SER A 460 -23.27 -0.79 -2.02
CA SER A 460 -22.93 0.57 -1.58
C SER A 460 -21.81 1.20 -2.39
N THR A 461 -20.89 0.40 -2.88
CA THR A 461 -19.74 0.81 -3.71
C THR A 461 -20.16 1.41 -5.06
N PHE A 462 -21.32 1.04 -5.62
CA PHE A 462 -21.75 1.46 -6.96
C PHE A 462 -22.82 2.56 -6.96
N LYS A 463 -23.02 3.28 -5.87
CA LYS A 463 -24.03 4.35 -5.73
C LYS A 463 -23.93 5.46 -6.78
N GLN A 464 -22.71 5.73 -7.28
CA GLN A 464 -22.44 6.75 -8.30
C GLN A 464 -22.60 6.24 -9.74
N VAL A 465 -22.72 4.92 -9.93
CA VAL A 465 -22.85 4.31 -11.25
C VAL A 465 -24.28 4.46 -11.75
N SER A 466 -24.46 5.06 -12.92
CA SER A 466 -25.77 5.22 -13.54
C SER A 466 -26.28 3.92 -14.16
N GLN A 467 -27.60 3.81 -14.34
CA GLN A 467 -28.19 2.68 -15.08
C GLN A 467 -27.76 2.66 -16.55
N GLU A 468 -27.49 3.82 -17.14
CA GLU A 468 -26.99 3.96 -18.50
C GLU A 468 -25.59 3.37 -18.62
N ASP A 469 -24.68 3.68 -17.70
CA ASP A 469 -23.35 3.11 -17.66
C ASP A 469 -23.40 1.57 -17.54
N TYR A 470 -24.29 1.08 -16.68
CA TYR A 470 -24.44 -0.35 -16.51
C TYR A 470 -25.03 -1.05 -17.75
N ARG A 471 -25.98 -0.41 -18.45
CA ARG A 471 -26.49 -0.91 -19.72
C ARG A 471 -25.38 -0.93 -20.80
N LEU A 472 -24.55 0.11 -20.84
CA LEU A 472 -23.41 0.18 -21.75
C LEU A 472 -22.44 -0.98 -21.47
N LEU A 473 -22.10 -1.22 -20.19
CA LEU A 473 -21.30 -2.36 -19.79
C LEU A 473 -21.91 -3.69 -20.26
N LEU A 474 -23.17 -3.97 -19.95
CA LEU A 474 -23.82 -5.24 -20.30
C LEU A 474 -23.86 -5.46 -21.84
N ARG A 475 -24.10 -4.42 -22.63
CA ARG A 475 -24.04 -4.51 -24.10
C ARG A 475 -22.65 -4.87 -24.60
N HIS A 476 -21.63 -4.25 -24.02
CA HIS A 476 -20.23 -4.55 -24.34
C HIS A 476 -19.88 -6.00 -23.98
N LEU A 477 -20.27 -6.47 -22.81
CA LEU A 477 -20.01 -7.84 -22.36
C LEU A 477 -20.72 -8.89 -23.25
N LEU A 478 -21.89 -8.57 -23.78
CA LEU A 478 -22.59 -9.41 -24.78
C LEU A 478 -21.83 -9.44 -26.12
N SER A 479 -21.30 -8.30 -26.55
CA SER A 479 -20.58 -8.20 -27.84
C SER A 479 -19.19 -8.88 -27.80
N THR A 480 -18.61 -9.02 -26.61
CA THR A 480 -17.28 -9.63 -26.39
C THR A 480 -17.35 -11.07 -25.86
N ASP A 481 -18.52 -11.68 -25.87
CA ASP A 481 -18.75 -13.06 -25.38
C ASP A 481 -18.35 -13.28 -23.91
N GLN A 482 -18.31 -12.20 -23.13
CA GLN A 482 -18.12 -12.30 -21.67
C GLN A 482 -19.38 -12.82 -21.00
N ILE A 483 -20.54 -12.42 -21.52
CA ILE A 483 -21.87 -12.93 -21.14
C ILE A 483 -22.65 -13.31 -22.41
N GLN A 484 -23.59 -14.22 -22.25
CA GLN A 484 -24.48 -14.67 -23.34
C GLN A 484 -25.95 -14.52 -22.91
N ARG A 485 -26.82 -14.42 -23.90
CA ARG A 485 -28.27 -14.36 -23.67
C ARG A 485 -28.90 -15.73 -23.93
N THR A 486 -29.72 -16.19 -23.00
CA THR A 486 -30.50 -17.43 -23.17
C THR A 486 -31.72 -17.17 -24.06
N ASP A 487 -32.34 -18.25 -24.58
CA ASP A 487 -33.56 -18.17 -25.38
C ASP A 487 -34.72 -17.54 -24.59
N GLU A 488 -34.74 -17.69 -23.27
CA GLU A 488 -35.73 -17.11 -22.36
C GLU A 488 -35.43 -15.64 -22.01
N GLY A 489 -34.31 -15.08 -22.50
CA GLY A 489 -33.91 -13.70 -22.29
C GLY A 489 -33.10 -13.44 -21.03
N GLY A 490 -32.73 -14.50 -20.30
CA GLY A 490 -31.76 -14.44 -19.21
C GLY A 490 -30.34 -14.17 -19.68
N LEU A 491 -29.46 -13.83 -18.77
CA LEU A 491 -28.02 -13.70 -18.97
C LEU A 491 -27.29 -14.82 -18.25
N ILE A 492 -26.31 -15.40 -18.92
CA ILE A 492 -25.37 -16.39 -18.37
C ILE A 492 -23.94 -15.91 -18.67
N VAL A 493 -22.97 -16.49 -18.01
CA VAL A 493 -21.55 -16.26 -18.33
C VAL A 493 -21.26 -16.86 -19.70
N GLY A 494 -20.64 -16.10 -20.60
CA GLY A 494 -20.24 -16.54 -21.95
C GLY A 494 -18.91 -17.30 -21.93
N LEU A 495 -18.51 -17.87 -23.06
CA LEU A 495 -17.28 -18.68 -23.16
C LEU A 495 -16.02 -17.90 -22.84
N ALA A 496 -15.94 -16.63 -23.26
CA ALA A 496 -14.82 -15.76 -22.89
C ALA A 496 -14.84 -15.44 -21.37
N GLY A 497 -16.03 -15.18 -20.83
CA GLY A 497 -16.23 -14.92 -19.42
C GLY A 497 -15.90 -16.11 -18.52
N GLU A 498 -16.23 -17.34 -18.93
CA GLU A 498 -15.88 -18.55 -18.17
C GLU A 498 -14.37 -18.72 -17.98
N ARG A 499 -13.59 -18.38 -19.00
CA ARG A 499 -12.11 -18.41 -18.91
C ARG A 499 -11.60 -17.44 -17.85
N GLN A 500 -12.26 -16.29 -17.69
CA GLN A 500 -11.89 -15.30 -16.68
C GLN A 500 -12.34 -15.76 -15.28
N VAL A 501 -13.61 -16.08 -15.10
CA VAL A 501 -14.20 -16.41 -13.80
C VAL A 501 -13.60 -17.69 -13.19
N ASN A 502 -13.21 -18.66 -14.02
CA ASN A 502 -12.57 -19.90 -13.56
C ASN A 502 -11.06 -19.77 -13.31
N ASN A 503 -10.44 -18.62 -13.64
CA ASN A 503 -9.05 -18.36 -13.36
C ASN A 503 -8.90 -17.91 -11.89
N PHE A 504 -7.95 -18.50 -11.15
CA PHE A 504 -7.67 -18.10 -9.75
C PHE A 504 -7.29 -16.61 -9.61
N LYS A 505 -6.73 -15.99 -10.65
CA LYS A 505 -6.44 -14.56 -10.67
C LYS A 505 -7.68 -13.69 -10.61
N PHE A 506 -8.86 -14.23 -10.95
CA PHE A 506 -10.11 -13.49 -10.91
C PHE A 506 -10.52 -13.06 -9.51
N TYR A 507 -10.13 -13.80 -8.47
CA TYR A 507 -10.54 -13.48 -7.10
C TYR A 507 -9.93 -12.18 -6.53
N ALA A 508 -8.80 -11.74 -7.08
CA ALA A 508 -8.16 -10.48 -6.71
C ALA A 508 -8.53 -9.38 -7.72
N VAL A 509 -8.80 -8.18 -7.25
CA VAL A 509 -9.14 -7.03 -8.12
C VAL A 509 -7.99 -6.06 -8.38
N PHE A 510 -6.87 -6.22 -7.66
CA PHE A 510 -5.67 -5.39 -7.91
C PHE A 510 -4.87 -5.93 -9.10
N GLN A 511 -4.24 -5.01 -9.81
CA GLN A 511 -3.38 -5.35 -10.95
C GLN A 511 -2.24 -6.26 -10.51
N GLU A 512 -2.11 -7.41 -11.14
CA GLU A 512 -0.91 -8.23 -11.11
C GLU A 512 -0.16 -7.95 -12.42
N ASN A 513 1.05 -7.42 -12.32
CA ASN A 513 1.92 -7.33 -13.48
C ASN A 513 2.14 -8.73 -14.05
N GLU A 514 2.24 -8.84 -15.38
CA GLU A 514 2.65 -10.10 -16.00
C GLU A 514 4.05 -10.46 -15.51
N GLU A 515 4.14 -11.54 -14.78
CA GLU A 515 5.39 -11.96 -14.15
C GLU A 515 5.97 -13.20 -14.85
N TYR A 516 7.28 -13.19 -15.01
CA TYR A 516 8.07 -14.34 -15.44
C TYR A 516 8.62 -15.02 -14.20
N THR A 517 8.42 -16.33 -14.08
CA THR A 517 9.01 -17.11 -13.01
C THR A 517 10.49 -17.32 -13.30
N VAL A 518 11.34 -16.89 -12.37
CA VAL A 518 12.80 -17.06 -12.48
C VAL A 518 13.22 -18.34 -11.79
N ARG A 519 13.99 -19.15 -12.50
CA ARG A 519 14.48 -20.46 -12.03
C ARG A 519 15.97 -20.61 -12.23
N SER A 520 16.62 -21.25 -11.28
CA SER A 520 17.95 -21.81 -11.44
C SER A 520 17.86 -23.31 -11.26
N HIS A 521 18.14 -24.06 -12.31
CA HIS A 521 17.93 -25.51 -12.35
C HIS A 521 16.49 -25.91 -12.00
N SER A 522 16.30 -26.61 -10.88
CA SER A 522 14.97 -26.99 -10.37
C SER A 522 14.39 -26.06 -9.33
N GLN A 523 15.17 -25.07 -8.87
CA GLN A 523 14.76 -24.16 -7.81
C GLN A 523 14.07 -22.92 -8.39
N GLU A 524 12.89 -22.59 -7.87
CA GLU A 524 12.21 -21.34 -8.13
C GLU A 524 12.75 -20.25 -7.18
N LEU A 525 13.25 -19.17 -7.77
CA LEU A 525 13.84 -18.05 -7.03
C LEU A 525 12.81 -16.99 -6.70
N GLY A 526 11.88 -16.73 -7.61
CA GLY A 526 10.86 -15.69 -7.51
C GLY A 526 10.34 -15.30 -8.89
N THR A 527 9.78 -14.09 -9.01
CA THR A 527 9.24 -13.58 -10.26
C THR A 527 9.79 -12.20 -10.60
N ILE A 528 9.85 -11.87 -11.89
CA ILE A 528 10.21 -10.55 -12.41
C ILE A 528 9.20 -10.12 -13.47
N VAL A 529 8.94 -8.81 -13.57
CA VAL A 529 7.95 -8.25 -14.51
C VAL A 529 8.50 -8.16 -15.92
N MET A 530 9.71 -7.66 -16.06
CA MET A 530 10.40 -7.52 -17.36
C MET A 530 11.73 -8.28 -17.32
N PRO A 531 11.83 -9.45 -17.96
CA PRO A 531 13.08 -10.16 -18.02
C PRO A 531 14.05 -9.43 -18.97
N PRO A 532 15.29 -9.18 -18.54
CA PRO A 532 16.31 -8.70 -19.45
C PRO A 532 16.70 -9.79 -20.46
N PRO A 533 17.31 -9.42 -21.57
CA PRO A 533 17.76 -10.40 -22.57
C PRO A 533 18.81 -11.37 -22.00
N PRO A 534 18.94 -12.57 -22.60
CA PRO A 534 19.99 -13.52 -22.23
C PRO A 534 21.39 -12.88 -22.29
N GLY A 535 22.22 -13.19 -21.29
CA GLY A 535 23.56 -12.61 -21.09
C GLY A 535 23.60 -11.42 -20.15
N GLU A 536 22.48 -10.82 -19.80
CA GLU A 536 22.42 -9.75 -18.80
C GLU A 536 22.27 -10.29 -17.37
N LYS A 537 22.67 -9.47 -16.40
CA LYS A 537 22.63 -9.81 -14.98
C LYS A 537 21.38 -9.26 -14.32
N ILE A 538 20.80 -10.07 -13.44
CA ILE A 538 19.68 -9.69 -12.58
C ILE A 538 20.00 -9.93 -11.11
N ALA A 539 19.42 -9.15 -10.23
CA ALA A 539 19.36 -9.44 -8.79
C ALA A 539 18.01 -10.08 -8.46
N ILE A 540 18.05 -11.25 -7.84
CA ILE A 540 16.85 -11.93 -7.32
C ILE A 540 17.22 -12.83 -6.15
N ALA A 541 16.34 -12.92 -5.15
CA ALA A 541 16.57 -13.62 -3.89
C ALA A 541 17.86 -13.15 -3.15
N GLY A 542 18.28 -11.88 -3.40
CA GLY A 542 19.47 -11.26 -2.82
C GLY A 542 20.79 -11.79 -3.37
N HIS A 543 20.80 -12.36 -4.56
CA HIS A 543 21.99 -12.83 -5.29
C HIS A 543 22.00 -12.30 -6.71
N VAL A 544 23.17 -12.29 -7.35
CA VAL A 544 23.35 -11.92 -8.75
C VAL A 544 23.30 -13.14 -9.64
N TRP A 545 22.50 -13.09 -10.67
CA TRP A 545 22.30 -14.16 -11.63
C TRP A 545 22.51 -13.64 -13.04
N ILE A 546 23.02 -14.47 -13.94
CA ILE A 546 23.05 -14.20 -15.38
C ILE A 546 21.87 -14.91 -16.03
N VAL A 547 21.12 -14.18 -16.86
CA VAL A 547 20.01 -14.74 -17.62
C VAL A 547 20.57 -15.60 -18.76
N GLU A 548 20.24 -16.88 -18.79
CA GLU A 548 20.64 -17.80 -19.84
C GLU A 548 19.58 -17.90 -20.94
N GLU A 549 18.32 -18.04 -20.55
CA GLU A 549 17.22 -18.23 -21.47
C GLU A 549 15.94 -17.56 -20.95
N VAL A 550 15.14 -17.00 -21.88
CA VAL A 550 13.81 -16.44 -21.60
C VAL A 550 12.77 -17.13 -22.46
N ASP A 551 11.91 -17.94 -21.87
CA ASP A 551 10.74 -18.54 -22.52
C ASP A 551 9.51 -17.62 -22.36
N HIS A 552 9.28 -16.77 -23.33
CA HIS A 552 8.16 -15.82 -23.34
C HIS A 552 6.78 -16.51 -23.37
N LYS A 553 6.69 -17.72 -23.92
CA LYS A 553 5.41 -18.46 -24.00
C LYS A 553 5.02 -19.07 -22.66
N ARG A 554 5.99 -19.61 -21.94
CA ARG A 554 5.80 -20.20 -20.62
C ARG A 554 6.00 -19.21 -19.50
N LYS A 555 6.47 -17.99 -19.81
CA LYS A 555 6.86 -16.97 -18.85
C LYS A 555 7.87 -17.49 -17.82
N LEU A 556 8.91 -18.10 -18.31
CA LEU A 556 10.02 -18.62 -17.51
C LEU A 556 11.33 -17.93 -17.90
N VAL A 557 12.15 -17.67 -16.90
CA VAL A 557 13.53 -17.19 -17.06
C VAL A 557 14.46 -18.20 -16.38
N TYR A 558 15.40 -18.71 -17.14
CA TYR A 558 16.45 -19.59 -16.62
C TYR A 558 17.70 -18.76 -16.39
N CYS A 559 18.33 -18.94 -15.23
CA CYS A 559 19.52 -18.18 -14.87
C CYS A 559 20.48 -19.00 -14.00
N ASP A 560 21.77 -18.64 -14.11
CA ASP A 560 22.83 -19.21 -13.32
C ASP A 560 23.45 -18.20 -12.36
N LEU A 561 23.88 -18.68 -11.18
CA LEU A 561 24.49 -17.86 -10.15
C LEU A 561 25.83 -17.32 -10.61
N VAL A 562 26.04 -16.01 -10.54
CA VAL A 562 27.29 -15.35 -10.88
C VAL A 562 27.72 -14.37 -9.81
N LYS A 563 29.02 -14.11 -9.73
CA LYS A 563 29.53 -12.99 -8.93
C LYS A 563 29.53 -11.70 -9.77
N GLY A 564 29.23 -10.58 -9.15
CA GLY A 564 29.29 -9.29 -9.83
C GLY A 564 28.31 -8.27 -9.29
N LYS A 565 28.20 -7.16 -10.00
CA LYS A 565 27.35 -6.02 -9.69
C LYS A 565 26.11 -6.05 -10.61
N VAL A 566 24.99 -5.59 -10.11
CA VAL A 566 23.80 -5.24 -10.90
C VAL A 566 23.67 -3.72 -10.87
N PRO A 567 23.28 -3.06 -11.96
CA PRO A 567 23.06 -1.62 -11.97
C PRO A 567 22.12 -1.20 -10.83
N ALA A 568 22.45 -0.07 -10.17
CA ALA A 568 21.57 0.49 -9.15
C ALA A 568 20.25 0.90 -9.81
N TYR A 569 19.13 0.45 -9.24
CA TYR A 569 17.80 0.83 -9.69
C TYR A 569 17.36 2.09 -8.96
N PHE A 570 17.17 3.18 -9.71
CA PHE A 570 16.50 4.38 -9.25
C PHE A 570 15.10 4.40 -9.86
N GLY A 571 14.12 3.86 -9.14
CA GLY A 571 12.73 3.81 -9.61
C GLY A 571 12.11 5.19 -9.71
N GLN A 572 11.39 5.46 -10.80
CA GLN A 572 10.43 6.56 -10.83
C GLN A 572 9.41 6.33 -9.71
N CYS A 573 8.97 7.41 -9.02
CA CYS A 573 8.02 7.30 -7.93
C CYS A 573 6.66 6.75 -8.43
N PRO A 574 6.31 5.49 -8.22
CA PRO A 574 5.01 4.93 -8.60
C PRO A 574 3.93 5.20 -7.54
N GLY A 575 4.29 5.88 -6.44
CA GLY A 575 3.42 6.05 -5.28
C GLY A 575 2.44 7.22 -5.42
N ASP A 576 1.30 7.09 -4.74
CA ASP A 576 0.33 8.17 -4.56
C ASP A 576 0.78 9.07 -3.40
N ILE A 577 1.23 10.28 -3.70
CA ILE A 577 1.59 11.29 -2.72
C ILE A 577 0.46 12.31 -2.60
N ASN A 578 -0.03 12.53 -1.40
CA ASN A 578 -1.11 13.48 -1.14
C ASN A 578 -0.64 14.95 -1.28
N THR A 579 -1.51 15.84 -1.76
CA THR A 579 -1.25 17.28 -1.91
C THR A 579 -0.71 17.91 -0.62
N LYS A 580 -1.22 17.53 0.54
CA LYS A 580 -0.78 18.09 1.84
C LYS A 580 0.69 17.78 2.14
N VAL A 581 1.21 16.64 1.64
CA VAL A 581 2.64 16.32 1.75
C VAL A 581 3.49 17.30 0.95
N LEU A 582 3.10 17.56 -0.32
CA LEU A 582 3.81 18.52 -1.18
C LEU A 582 3.74 19.96 -0.61
N GLU A 583 2.59 20.35 -0.08
CA GLU A 583 2.44 21.64 0.61
C GLU A 583 3.36 21.74 1.83
N ARG A 584 3.46 20.67 2.63
CA ARG A 584 4.34 20.65 3.79
C ARG A 584 5.82 20.67 3.38
N MET A 585 6.20 20.02 2.25
CA MET A 585 7.53 20.12 1.67
C MET A 585 7.87 21.58 1.31
N ARG A 586 6.94 22.31 0.68
CA ARG A 586 7.11 23.74 0.41
C ARG A 586 7.31 24.54 1.70
N GLN A 587 6.55 24.26 2.75
CA GLN A 587 6.71 24.94 4.04
C GLN A 587 8.08 24.67 4.67
N VAL A 588 8.60 23.43 4.55
CA VAL A 588 9.96 23.07 5.01
C VAL A 588 11.04 23.93 4.35
N LEU A 589 10.86 24.30 3.08
CA LEU A 589 11.80 25.21 2.39
C LEU A 589 11.68 26.67 2.85
N ILE A 590 10.48 27.10 3.23
CA ILE A 590 10.21 28.50 3.61
C ILE A 590 10.57 28.77 5.06
N GLU A 591 10.26 27.85 5.97
CA GLU A 591 10.49 28.04 7.41
C GLU A 591 11.97 27.93 7.81
N ASP A 592 12.37 28.68 8.83
CA ASP A 592 13.73 28.61 9.40
C ASP A 592 13.76 27.73 10.66
N LYS A 593 12.99 26.65 10.66
CA LYS A 593 12.87 25.73 11.79
C LYS A 593 13.92 24.61 11.69
N GLY A 594 14.64 24.37 12.79
CA GLY A 594 15.46 23.17 12.93
C GLY A 594 14.63 21.95 13.34
N TYR A 595 15.04 20.77 12.88
CA TYR A 595 14.39 19.51 13.22
C TYR A 595 15.35 18.62 14.00
N PRO A 596 15.04 18.23 15.26
CA PRO A 596 16.01 17.59 16.17
C PRO A 596 16.46 16.20 15.72
N TYR A 597 15.75 15.57 14.77
CA TYR A 597 16.07 14.24 14.26
C TYR A 597 16.99 14.29 13.02
N LEU A 598 17.29 15.48 12.47
CA LEU A 598 18.22 15.61 11.35
C LEU A 598 19.67 15.51 11.86
N MET A 599 20.42 14.64 11.19
CA MET A 599 21.86 14.51 11.43
C MET A 599 22.65 15.56 10.64
N LYS A 600 23.95 15.61 10.84
CA LYS A 600 24.82 16.68 10.37
C LYS A 600 24.71 16.98 8.87
N ASN A 601 24.76 15.94 8.03
CA ASN A 601 24.73 16.14 6.58
C ASN A 601 23.33 16.55 6.11
N ALA A 602 22.27 15.98 6.70
CA ALA A 602 20.89 16.35 6.40
C ALA A 602 20.60 17.82 6.78
N VAL A 603 21.13 18.30 7.92
CA VAL A 603 21.02 19.73 8.32
C VAL A 603 21.73 20.62 7.31
N ALA A 604 22.94 20.25 6.90
CA ALA A 604 23.72 21.02 5.92
C ALA A 604 22.98 21.07 4.58
N ARG A 605 22.48 19.92 4.10
CA ARG A 605 21.76 19.82 2.84
C ARG A 605 20.43 20.60 2.84
N LEU A 606 19.69 20.57 3.93
CA LEU A 606 18.47 21.34 4.10
C LEU A 606 18.76 22.86 4.08
N SER A 607 19.82 23.29 4.77
CA SER A 607 20.25 24.70 4.78
C SER A 607 20.63 25.19 3.38
N GLU A 608 21.33 24.36 2.61
CA GLU A 608 21.67 24.65 1.21
C GLU A 608 20.42 24.74 0.34
N ALA A 609 19.48 23.77 0.47
CA ALA A 609 18.22 23.75 -0.26
C ALA A 609 17.36 25.00 0.02
N ARG A 610 17.28 25.44 1.27
CA ARG A 610 16.57 26.68 1.66
C ARG A 610 17.18 27.92 1.03
N LYS A 611 18.53 28.03 1.04
CA LYS A 611 19.23 29.14 0.39
C LYS A 611 18.97 29.16 -1.12
N THR A 612 19.06 27.99 -1.76
CA THR A 612 18.78 27.84 -3.19
C THR A 612 17.34 28.21 -3.53
N ALA A 613 16.37 27.74 -2.75
CA ALA A 613 14.95 28.03 -2.93
C ALA A 613 14.65 29.54 -2.75
N HIS A 614 15.26 30.17 -1.75
CA HIS A 614 15.10 31.62 -1.54
C HIS A 614 15.72 32.42 -2.69
N ASN A 615 16.98 32.12 -3.06
CA ASN A 615 17.70 32.84 -4.10
C ASN A 615 17.07 32.71 -5.49
N SER A 616 16.39 31.56 -5.76
CA SER A 616 15.68 31.33 -7.02
C SER A 616 14.25 31.88 -7.04
N GLY A 617 13.73 32.36 -5.90
CA GLY A 617 12.34 32.78 -5.74
C GLY A 617 11.33 31.65 -5.64
N LEU A 618 11.76 30.38 -5.50
CA LEU A 618 10.90 29.20 -5.40
C LEU A 618 10.00 29.24 -4.15
N THR A 619 10.42 29.92 -3.10
CA THR A 619 9.62 30.12 -1.88
C THR A 619 8.41 31.02 -2.12
N GLU A 620 8.50 31.96 -3.06
CA GLU A 620 7.49 32.99 -3.32
C GLU A 620 6.62 32.66 -4.52
N ARG A 621 7.25 32.15 -5.60
CA ARG A 621 6.59 31.94 -6.90
C ARG A 621 6.58 30.46 -7.31
N PRO A 622 5.43 29.97 -7.79
CA PRO A 622 5.35 28.59 -8.27
C PRO A 622 5.94 28.39 -9.69
N LEU A 623 6.10 29.47 -10.48
CA LEU A 623 6.63 29.47 -11.84
C LEU A 623 7.98 30.17 -11.88
N ILE A 624 9.02 29.46 -12.31
CA ILE A 624 10.39 29.95 -12.37
C ILE A 624 10.90 29.88 -13.79
N ASN A 625 11.51 30.99 -14.28
CA ASN A 625 12.23 30.99 -15.55
C ASN A 625 13.62 30.39 -15.37
N LEU A 626 13.93 29.30 -16.10
CA LEU A 626 15.22 28.61 -16.05
C LEU A 626 16.26 29.18 -17.06
N GLY A 627 15.85 30.18 -17.85
CA GLY A 627 16.67 30.84 -18.88
C GLY A 627 16.01 30.73 -20.26
N GLY A 628 16.02 31.86 -21.01
CA GLY A 628 15.36 31.94 -22.30
C GLY A 628 13.84 31.68 -22.24
N ASP A 629 13.39 30.75 -23.06
CA ASP A 629 12.00 30.31 -23.12
C ASP A 629 11.68 29.08 -22.23
N MET A 630 12.66 28.62 -21.45
CA MET A 630 12.50 27.48 -20.57
C MET A 630 11.94 27.90 -19.22
N TRP A 631 10.82 27.28 -18.83
CA TRP A 631 10.11 27.52 -17.57
C TRP A 631 9.93 26.23 -16.78
N CYS A 632 9.82 26.36 -15.47
CA CYS A 632 9.52 25.28 -14.55
C CYS A 632 8.39 25.67 -13.60
N LEU A 633 7.31 24.91 -13.59
CA LEU A 633 6.21 25.06 -12.65
C LEU A 633 6.36 24.06 -11.50
N PHE A 634 6.32 24.56 -10.28
CA PHE A 634 6.28 23.78 -9.04
C PHE A 634 4.89 23.87 -8.43
N PRO A 635 3.96 22.96 -8.78
CA PRO A 635 2.57 23.13 -8.42
C PRO A 635 2.27 22.78 -6.96
N TRP A 636 3.15 22.01 -6.30
CA TRP A 636 2.98 21.51 -4.94
C TRP A 636 1.64 20.77 -4.77
N LEU A 637 1.30 19.97 -5.75
CA LEU A 637 0.10 19.16 -5.85
C LEU A 637 0.44 17.68 -5.70
N GLY A 638 -0.44 16.93 -5.07
CA GLY A 638 -0.34 15.48 -5.03
C GLY A 638 -0.57 14.82 -6.39
N SER A 639 -0.27 13.54 -6.50
CA SER A 639 -0.17 12.81 -7.76
C SER A 639 -1.36 13.00 -8.70
N TYR A 640 -2.58 12.97 -8.20
CA TYR A 640 -3.81 13.06 -9.02
C TYR A 640 -4.14 14.49 -9.46
N ALA A 641 -3.94 15.46 -8.59
CA ALA A 641 -4.13 16.88 -8.93
C ALA A 641 -2.98 17.37 -9.83
N PHE A 642 -1.77 16.85 -9.65
CA PHE A 642 -0.65 17.10 -10.56
C PHE A 642 -0.93 16.57 -11.96
N LEU A 643 -1.46 15.35 -12.07
CA LEU A 643 -1.83 14.76 -13.36
C LEU A 643 -2.93 15.58 -14.05
N ALA A 644 -3.91 16.08 -13.29
CA ALA A 644 -4.93 16.99 -13.81
C ALA A 644 -4.30 18.30 -14.29
N MET A 645 -3.34 18.90 -13.56
CA MET A 645 -2.61 20.11 -13.95
C MET A 645 -1.81 19.93 -15.23
N GLU A 646 -1.08 18.82 -15.36
CA GLU A 646 -0.30 18.50 -16.55
C GLU A 646 -1.19 18.46 -17.81
N ARG A 647 -2.34 17.76 -17.71
CA ARG A 647 -3.29 17.63 -18.81
C ARG A 647 -4.01 18.94 -19.12
N PHE A 648 -4.35 19.69 -18.08
CA PHE A 648 -4.95 21.01 -18.24
C PHE A 648 -4.04 21.99 -18.97
N LEU A 649 -2.76 22.06 -18.56
CA LEU A 649 -1.77 22.87 -19.26
C LEU A 649 -1.65 22.47 -20.73
N LYS A 650 -1.58 21.18 -21.04
CA LYS A 650 -1.37 20.66 -22.38
C LYS A 650 -2.60 20.82 -23.28
N LEU A 651 -3.80 20.58 -22.74
CA LEU A 651 -5.02 20.51 -23.54
C LEU A 651 -5.80 21.84 -23.58
N LYS A 652 -5.72 22.66 -22.53
CA LYS A 652 -6.48 23.91 -22.42
C LYS A 652 -5.63 25.15 -22.62
N CYS A 653 -4.39 25.18 -22.11
CA CYS A 653 -3.58 26.40 -22.08
C CYS A 653 -2.46 26.44 -23.13
N ALA A 654 -1.97 25.29 -23.60
CA ALA A 654 -0.75 25.22 -24.40
C ALA A 654 -0.82 26.02 -25.70
N LYS A 655 -1.97 26.07 -26.35
CA LYS A 655 -2.14 26.78 -27.62
C LYS A 655 -2.03 28.30 -27.43
N GLU A 656 -2.65 28.85 -26.42
CA GLU A 656 -2.69 30.29 -26.13
C GLU A 656 -1.33 30.77 -25.60
N LEU A 657 -0.72 30.03 -24.70
CA LEU A 657 0.57 30.33 -24.10
C LEU A 657 1.79 29.96 -24.97
N GLY A 658 1.58 29.27 -26.06
CA GLY A 658 2.66 28.76 -26.90
C GLY A 658 3.54 27.74 -26.16
N ILE A 659 2.97 26.92 -25.29
CA ILE A 659 3.66 25.87 -24.56
C ILE A 659 4.07 24.74 -25.49
N SER A 660 5.34 24.32 -25.37
CA SER A 660 5.90 23.17 -26.08
C SER A 660 6.89 22.43 -25.19
N ALA A 661 7.28 21.21 -25.60
CA ALA A 661 8.23 20.37 -24.87
C ALA A 661 7.89 20.25 -23.36
N LEU A 662 6.62 19.97 -23.07
CA LEU A 662 6.15 19.79 -21.69
C LEU A 662 6.65 18.44 -21.17
N ASP A 663 7.48 18.49 -20.11
CA ASP A 663 8.14 17.36 -19.45
C ASP A 663 7.82 17.35 -17.97
N PRO A 664 6.92 16.46 -17.50
CA PRO A 664 6.52 16.37 -16.10
C PRO A 664 7.41 15.43 -15.30
N SER A 665 7.99 15.89 -14.20
CA SER A 665 8.62 15.07 -13.15
C SER A 665 7.63 14.91 -11.99
N ARG A 666 6.77 13.92 -12.11
CA ARG A 666 5.64 13.70 -11.18
C ARG A 666 6.08 13.25 -9.79
N PRO A 667 5.51 13.81 -8.72
CA PRO A 667 4.55 14.92 -8.65
C PRO A 667 5.21 16.25 -8.31
N TYR A 668 6.49 16.45 -8.61
CA TYR A 668 7.30 17.55 -8.06
C TYR A 668 7.27 18.82 -8.92
N PHE A 669 7.48 18.70 -10.23
CA PHE A 669 7.55 19.86 -11.12
C PHE A 669 7.21 19.52 -12.58
N ILE A 670 6.91 20.55 -13.37
CA ILE A 670 6.66 20.45 -14.81
C ILE A 670 7.58 21.44 -15.52
N GLN A 671 8.45 20.95 -16.38
CA GLN A 671 9.28 21.77 -17.25
C GLN A 671 8.62 21.94 -18.62
N PHE A 672 8.73 23.10 -19.21
CA PHE A 672 8.21 23.38 -20.54
C PHE A 672 8.84 24.61 -21.17
N LYS A 673 8.76 24.71 -22.49
CA LYS A 673 9.07 25.94 -23.23
C LYS A 673 7.79 26.75 -23.38
N MET A 674 7.89 28.07 -23.13
CA MET A 674 6.77 28.99 -23.24
C MET A 674 7.26 30.35 -23.73
N LYS A 675 6.52 30.92 -24.68
CA LYS A 675 6.81 32.26 -25.22
C LYS A 675 6.15 33.38 -24.42
N ALA A 676 5.02 33.07 -23.79
CA ALA A 676 4.30 34.00 -22.94
C ALA A 676 5.07 34.34 -21.67
N GLY A 677 4.77 35.51 -21.07
CA GLY A 677 5.33 35.92 -19.79
C GLY A 677 4.60 35.31 -18.59
N GLU A 678 5.19 35.45 -17.39
CA GLU A 678 4.64 34.92 -16.14
C GLU A 678 3.19 35.41 -15.88
N LYS A 679 2.95 36.71 -16.05
CA LYS A 679 1.62 37.30 -15.85
C LYS A 679 0.58 36.68 -16.79
N GLU A 680 0.89 36.62 -18.07
CA GLU A 680 0.01 36.02 -19.09
C GLU A 680 -0.27 34.56 -18.79
N PHE A 681 0.73 33.81 -18.29
CA PHE A 681 0.55 32.43 -17.85
C PHE A 681 -0.53 32.31 -16.78
N PHE A 682 -0.45 33.08 -15.70
CA PHE A 682 -1.46 33.01 -14.63
C PHE A 682 -2.82 33.55 -15.06
N ASP A 683 -2.87 34.57 -15.89
CA ASP A 683 -4.14 35.12 -16.45
C ASP A 683 -4.85 34.06 -17.30
N VAL A 684 -4.15 33.36 -18.18
CA VAL A 684 -4.72 32.28 -19.00
C VAL A 684 -5.16 31.10 -18.13
N LEU A 685 -4.33 30.67 -17.16
CA LEU A 685 -4.71 29.60 -16.25
C LEU A 685 -5.98 29.94 -15.47
N ALA A 686 -6.10 31.15 -14.92
CA ALA A 686 -7.26 31.61 -14.18
C ALA A 686 -8.52 31.62 -15.05
N ASN A 687 -8.41 32.19 -16.25
CA ASN A 687 -9.52 32.28 -17.18
C ASN A 687 -10.01 30.89 -17.64
N GLU A 688 -9.10 29.98 -17.98
CA GLU A 688 -9.47 28.63 -18.39
C GLU A 688 -10.02 27.79 -17.21
N ALA A 689 -9.46 27.93 -16.01
CA ALA A 689 -9.94 27.22 -14.82
C ALA A 689 -11.32 27.72 -14.33
N ALA A 690 -11.64 28.99 -14.57
CA ALA A 690 -12.96 29.57 -14.23
C ALA A 690 -14.09 29.07 -15.16
N LYS A 691 -13.75 28.57 -16.35
CA LYS A 691 -14.74 27.98 -17.24
C LYS A 691 -15.23 26.63 -16.69
N GLU A 692 -16.53 26.38 -16.87
CA GLU A 692 -17.04 25.03 -16.71
C GLU A 692 -16.63 24.18 -17.93
N PHE A 693 -16.00 23.06 -17.70
CA PHE A 693 -15.65 22.10 -18.73
C PHE A 693 -15.91 20.67 -18.26
N ASP A 694 -16.19 19.79 -19.20
CA ASP A 694 -16.34 18.37 -18.91
C ASP A 694 -14.96 17.76 -18.58
N PRO A 695 -14.77 17.06 -17.45
CA PRO A 695 -13.55 16.31 -17.16
C PRO A 695 -13.05 15.42 -18.31
N MET A 696 -13.96 14.92 -19.17
CA MET A 696 -13.61 14.16 -20.36
C MET A 696 -12.74 14.95 -21.35
N GLU A 697 -12.78 16.28 -21.33
CA GLU A 697 -11.95 17.13 -22.18
C GLU A 697 -10.46 17.10 -21.77
N LEU A 698 -10.14 16.57 -20.58
CA LEU A 698 -8.77 16.32 -20.13
C LEU A 698 -8.25 14.93 -20.47
N VAL A 699 -9.03 14.11 -21.18
CA VAL A 699 -8.58 12.82 -21.73
C VAL A 699 -8.17 13.03 -23.19
N TYR A 700 -6.95 12.61 -23.56
CA TYR A 700 -6.47 12.80 -24.93
C TYR A 700 -7.38 12.14 -25.95
N LYS A 701 -7.48 12.73 -27.14
CA LYS A 701 -8.29 12.18 -28.23
C LYS A 701 -7.74 10.80 -28.63
N GLY A 702 -8.58 9.78 -28.55
CA GLY A 702 -8.21 8.40 -28.89
C GLY A 702 -7.46 7.65 -27.77
N GLU A 703 -7.20 8.29 -26.63
CA GLU A 703 -6.62 7.61 -25.47
C GLU A 703 -7.68 6.78 -24.75
N VAL A 704 -7.31 5.54 -24.40
CA VAL A 704 -8.05 4.68 -23.45
C VAL A 704 -7.10 4.39 -22.30
N PRO A 705 -7.18 5.16 -21.19
CA PRO A 705 -6.22 5.07 -20.10
C PRO A 705 -6.55 3.86 -19.20
N LEU A 706 -5.93 2.72 -19.47
CA LEU A 706 -6.04 1.53 -18.62
C LEU A 706 -5.26 1.77 -17.33
N PHE A 707 -5.93 1.74 -16.19
CA PHE A 707 -5.33 2.01 -14.87
C PHE A 707 -5.72 0.98 -13.81
N GLU A 708 -6.80 0.21 -14.04
CA GLU A 708 -7.25 -0.86 -13.17
C GLU A 708 -7.24 -2.22 -13.89
N LYS A 709 -7.30 -3.31 -13.12
CA LYS A 709 -7.06 -4.68 -13.60
C LYS A 709 -8.00 -5.12 -14.72
N TYR A 710 -9.26 -4.77 -14.63
CA TYR A 710 -10.29 -5.23 -15.58
C TYR A 710 -10.71 -4.17 -16.58
N ASP A 711 -9.97 -3.09 -16.73
CA ASP A 711 -10.28 -2.03 -17.68
C ASP A 711 -10.31 -2.51 -19.13
N GLU A 712 -9.49 -3.53 -19.46
CA GLU A 712 -9.48 -4.16 -20.77
C GLU A 712 -10.82 -4.83 -21.18
N PHE A 713 -11.68 -5.15 -20.20
CA PHE A 713 -12.99 -5.75 -20.43
C PHE A 713 -14.13 -4.73 -20.43
N LEU A 714 -13.81 -3.45 -20.30
CA LEU A 714 -14.76 -2.35 -20.30
C LEU A 714 -14.87 -1.72 -21.69
N PRO A 715 -16.03 -1.11 -22.03
CA PRO A 715 -16.08 -0.24 -23.20
C PRO A 715 -15.22 1.00 -22.97
N ASP A 716 -14.52 1.45 -24.01
CA ASP A 716 -13.60 2.61 -23.99
C ASP A 716 -14.22 3.84 -23.32
N GLU A 717 -15.52 4.07 -23.52
CA GLU A 717 -16.26 5.19 -22.95
C GLU A 717 -16.26 5.14 -21.41
N LEU A 718 -16.46 3.97 -20.79
CA LEU A 718 -16.44 3.82 -19.35
C LEU A 718 -15.02 3.93 -18.78
N VAL A 719 -14.01 3.39 -19.47
CA VAL A 719 -12.61 3.56 -19.06
C VAL A 719 -12.24 5.04 -19.03
N ARG A 720 -12.54 5.76 -20.11
CA ARG A 720 -12.28 7.21 -20.20
C ARG A 720 -13.04 7.99 -19.12
N LYS A 721 -14.32 7.65 -18.88
CA LYS A 721 -15.15 8.26 -17.85
C LYS A 721 -14.59 7.99 -16.44
N GLY A 722 -14.22 6.74 -16.14
CA GLY A 722 -13.58 6.37 -14.87
C GLY A 722 -12.31 7.15 -14.60
N PHE A 723 -11.46 7.30 -15.62
CA PHE A 723 -10.25 8.10 -15.53
C PHE A 723 -10.54 9.59 -15.32
N ALA A 724 -11.40 10.19 -16.14
CA ALA A 724 -11.68 11.62 -16.11
C ALA A 724 -12.31 12.07 -14.77
N TYR A 725 -13.30 11.34 -14.28
CA TYR A 725 -14.07 11.72 -13.08
C TYR A 725 -13.59 11.02 -11.79
N GLY A 726 -12.86 9.90 -11.92
CA GLY A 726 -12.37 9.12 -10.78
C GLY A 726 -10.92 9.37 -10.45
N VAL A 727 -10.02 9.43 -11.44
CA VAL A 727 -8.58 9.56 -11.23
C VAL A 727 -8.14 11.02 -11.17
N LEU A 728 -8.59 11.87 -12.12
CA LEU A 728 -8.18 13.29 -12.15
C LEU A 728 -8.78 14.07 -11.00
N ASP A 729 -7.94 14.67 -10.16
CA ASP A 729 -8.38 15.60 -9.10
C ASP A 729 -8.43 17.05 -9.64
N ILE A 730 -9.49 17.33 -10.38
CA ILE A 730 -9.72 18.64 -11.01
C ILE A 730 -10.01 19.71 -9.97
N ASP A 731 -10.74 19.37 -8.91
CA ASP A 731 -11.08 20.31 -7.84
C ASP A 731 -9.83 20.77 -7.09
N GLY A 732 -8.92 19.85 -6.77
CA GLY A 732 -7.63 20.17 -6.18
C GLY A 732 -6.77 21.06 -7.10
N MET A 733 -6.75 20.75 -8.40
CA MET A 733 -6.06 21.58 -9.41
C MET A 733 -6.65 23.00 -9.48
N LYS A 734 -7.98 23.13 -9.63
CA LYS A 734 -8.66 24.43 -9.71
C LYS A 734 -8.46 25.27 -8.45
N SER A 735 -8.54 24.63 -7.27
CA SER A 735 -8.29 25.28 -5.99
C SER A 735 -6.86 25.85 -5.91
N ARG A 736 -5.88 25.12 -6.42
CA ARG A 736 -4.48 25.58 -6.48
C ARG A 736 -4.31 26.80 -7.40
N ILE A 737 -4.87 26.75 -8.60
CA ILE A 737 -4.83 27.89 -9.54
C ILE A 737 -5.47 29.14 -8.89
N HIS A 738 -6.62 28.98 -8.25
CA HIS A 738 -7.29 30.08 -7.56
C HIS A 738 -6.45 30.70 -6.41
N THR A 739 -5.69 29.86 -5.71
CA THR A 739 -4.79 30.33 -4.65
C THR A 739 -3.68 31.21 -5.23
N TRP A 740 -3.12 30.87 -6.39
CA TRP A 740 -2.08 31.66 -7.04
C TRP A 740 -2.57 33.03 -7.51
N THR A 741 -3.78 33.09 -8.08
CA THR A 741 -4.33 34.33 -8.64
C THR A 741 -4.82 35.32 -7.59
N LYS A 742 -5.28 34.84 -6.42
CA LYS A 742 -5.64 35.71 -5.29
C LYS A 742 -4.44 36.43 -4.64
N ASN A 743 -3.27 35.84 -4.71
CA ASN A 743 -2.03 36.43 -4.13
C ASN A 743 -1.31 37.36 -5.10
N SER A 744 -1.84 37.53 -6.32
CA SER A 744 -1.28 38.40 -7.37
C SER A 744 -1.97 39.76 -7.46
N ASP A 745 -3.11 39.95 -6.77
CA ASP A 745 -3.80 41.21 -6.55
C ASP A 745 -3.37 41.84 -5.19
#